data_1c352b0daa0de861cd52e69d83f9b92d
#
_entry.id   1c352b0daa0de861cd52e69d83f9b92d
#
_cell.length_a   1.000
_cell.length_b   1.000
_cell.length_c   1.000
_cell.angle_alpha   90.00
_cell.angle_beta   90.00
_cell.angle_gamma   90.00
#
_symmetry.space_group_name_H-M   'P 1'
#
loop_
_entity.id
_entity.type
_entity.pdbx_description
1 polymer ?
#
loop_
_entity_poly.entity_id
_entity_poly.type
_entity_poly.pdbx_seq_one_letter_code
_entity_poly.pdbx_strand_id
1 'polypeptide(L)'
;MKRLMVMSGVALTAFAVSAATVEELRARAAALVAQMSVEEKCAQLRNEAPAIPRLDIPAYNYWSEALHGVGRNGRATMFPMPIGMAASFDPALVREIADAIATEGRIKHAASVKLGNGWRWCTGLTFWSPNINIFRDPRWGRGMETWGEDPYLTGTMGTAFVKGLQGEDPVYLKAAACAKHFAVHSGPEAKRHSFDVRPSKKDLYETYLPAFERLVREGGVEAVMGAYNRVYGESASASPFLLKTLLRDTWGFKGHVVSDCGAVCDIWRGHKIVQTPPEAAALAIRNGLTFECGPCFKHLQKGIEQGYVTMKEVDAALVQLLLTRFKLGILGDDPECPYNEVDPALLCCDRHRELARRMARESMVLMKNDGVLPLDPKKGAYAVLGAGATDVFSLMGNYYGVSERMVSYLEGITAAVDAGTDVAYRPTFLYGSDIKVGRVYSEARPAIVFAIIGLTGVFEGEEGDAIGSPKRGDRTTLELPKEHIQLLEGLQKMRQGGGKVVAVVTGGSPMALDRVMALSDAVILSWYAGEEGGNALADLVFGKADFTGRLPLTFPESVDVLPPFEDYAMSGRTYRYQTNGVAYAFGYGLSYARFAVERVKSERVNGERVTVDVKNVGDRDGTAVVQLYVSTPNAGKGAPIKSLVGFRRVSLKAGETKTEMFEVTPNQLMEFGEDGLARRVPGECHYSVQM
;
A
#
# COMPACT_ATOMS: atom_id res chain seq x y z
N MET A 1 -20.93 73.75 -35.50
CA MET A 1 -21.79 72.86 -34.69
C MET A 1 -20.96 71.62 -34.36
N LYS A 2 -20.38 71.56 -33.13
CA LYS A 2 -19.63 70.39 -32.63
C LYS A 2 -20.59 69.57 -31.79
N ARG A 3 -20.85 68.30 -32.16
CA ARG A 3 -21.58 67.38 -31.35
C ARG A 3 -20.62 66.67 -30.36
N LEU A 4 -20.87 66.90 -29.10
CA LEU A 4 -20.22 66.20 -27.99
C LEU A 4 -20.83 64.78 -27.88
N MET A 5 -20.03 63.74 -28.00
CA MET A 5 -20.40 62.34 -27.73
C MET A 5 -20.03 62.04 -26.27
N VAL A 6 -21.03 61.89 -25.43
CA VAL A 6 -20.84 61.40 -24.04
C VAL A 6 -20.78 59.89 -24.09
N MET A 7 -19.62 59.28 -23.84
CA MET A 7 -19.46 57.86 -23.60
C MET A 7 -19.74 57.57 -22.12
N SER A 8 -20.89 56.93 -21.85
CA SER A 8 -21.17 56.36 -20.54
C SER A 8 -20.37 55.08 -20.36
N GLY A 9 -19.30 55.14 -19.57
CA GLY A 9 -18.57 53.95 -19.12
C GLY A 9 -19.38 53.19 -18.08
N VAL A 10 -19.88 52.04 -18.44
CA VAL A 10 -20.37 51.03 -17.47
C VAL A 10 -19.15 50.35 -16.88
N ALA A 11 -18.82 50.66 -15.63
CA ALA A 11 -17.83 49.90 -14.86
C ALA A 11 -18.44 48.53 -14.50
N LEU A 12 -18.03 47.47 -15.18
CA LEU A 12 -18.22 46.13 -14.72
C LEU A 12 -17.33 45.94 -13.48
N THR A 13 -17.90 46.04 -12.31
CA THR A 13 -17.30 45.48 -11.08
C THR A 13 -17.30 43.97 -11.20
N ALA A 14 -16.20 43.38 -11.59
CA ALA A 14 -15.98 41.97 -11.42
C ALA A 14 -15.94 41.69 -9.90
N PHE A 15 -17.02 41.15 -9.38
CA PHE A 15 -16.96 40.52 -8.06
C PHE A 15 -16.01 39.34 -8.20
N ALA A 16 -14.81 39.43 -7.61
CA ALA A 16 -13.96 38.30 -7.38
C ALA A 16 -14.78 37.37 -6.44
N VAL A 17 -15.29 36.26 -6.98
CA VAL A 17 -15.86 35.19 -6.17
C VAL A 17 -14.69 34.67 -5.33
N SER A 18 -14.74 34.91 -4.03
CA SER A 18 -13.72 34.39 -3.12
C SER A 18 -13.85 32.86 -3.10
N ALA A 19 -12.76 32.15 -3.37
CA ALA A 19 -12.74 30.68 -3.29
C ALA A 19 -13.27 30.24 -1.92
N ALA A 20 -14.13 29.19 -1.92
CA ALA A 20 -14.70 28.65 -0.71
C ALA A 20 -13.60 28.23 0.29
N THR A 21 -13.83 28.40 1.57
CA THR A 21 -12.93 27.95 2.63
C THR A 21 -13.46 26.66 3.28
N VAL A 22 -12.57 25.91 3.93
CA VAL A 22 -12.98 24.69 4.69
C VAL A 22 -13.98 25.04 5.79
N GLU A 23 -13.88 26.22 6.41
CA GLU A 23 -14.79 26.73 7.43
C GLU A 23 -16.18 27.02 6.87
N GLU A 24 -16.28 27.56 5.68
CA GLU A 24 -17.55 27.77 4.98
C GLU A 24 -18.21 26.44 4.60
N LEU A 25 -17.44 25.46 4.08
CA LEU A 25 -17.95 24.12 3.82
C LEU A 25 -18.45 23.44 5.11
N ARG A 26 -17.75 23.63 6.22
CA ARG A 26 -18.16 23.12 7.55
C ARG A 26 -19.45 23.79 8.03
N ALA A 27 -19.60 25.09 7.83
CA ALA A 27 -20.83 25.81 8.17
C ALA A 27 -22.02 25.31 7.33
N ARG A 28 -21.81 25.06 6.01
CA ARG A 28 -22.82 24.42 5.13
C ARG A 28 -23.22 23.03 5.65
N ALA A 29 -22.26 22.19 6.03
CA ALA A 29 -22.52 20.89 6.63
C ALA A 29 -23.36 20.99 7.92
N ALA A 30 -22.99 21.90 8.82
CA ALA A 30 -23.73 22.13 10.08
C ALA A 30 -25.16 22.61 9.84
N ALA A 31 -25.38 23.47 8.86
CA ALA A 31 -26.71 23.96 8.48
C ALA A 31 -27.61 22.84 7.94
N LEU A 32 -27.07 21.88 7.18
CA LEU A 32 -27.81 20.70 6.74
C LEU A 32 -28.14 19.77 7.91
N VAL A 33 -27.16 19.49 8.78
CA VAL A 33 -27.36 18.63 9.97
C VAL A 33 -28.44 19.18 10.89
N ALA A 34 -28.50 20.50 11.08
CA ALA A 34 -29.53 21.13 11.91
C ALA A 34 -30.97 20.92 11.40
N GLN A 35 -31.14 20.64 10.11
CA GLN A 35 -32.43 20.42 9.47
C GLN A 35 -32.86 18.94 9.43
N MET A 36 -31.95 18.00 9.77
CA MET A 36 -32.25 16.57 9.73
C MET A 36 -33.03 16.09 10.96
N SER A 37 -33.94 15.12 10.75
CA SER A 37 -34.55 14.37 11.85
C SER A 37 -33.50 13.43 12.51
N VAL A 38 -33.81 12.93 13.69
CA VAL A 38 -32.95 11.97 14.41
C VAL A 38 -32.73 10.71 13.57
N GLU A 39 -33.77 10.20 12.91
CA GLU A 39 -33.69 9.03 12.03
C GLU A 39 -32.75 9.28 10.84
N GLU A 40 -32.90 10.44 10.17
CA GLU A 40 -32.04 10.83 9.06
C GLU A 40 -30.56 10.95 9.48
N LYS A 41 -30.29 11.57 10.64
CA LYS A 41 -28.95 11.68 11.19
C LYS A 41 -28.32 10.31 11.43
N CYS A 42 -29.03 9.40 12.09
CA CYS A 42 -28.57 8.04 12.34
C CYS A 42 -28.34 7.25 11.04
N ALA A 43 -29.22 7.42 10.03
CA ALA A 43 -29.08 6.75 8.75
C ALA A 43 -27.89 7.25 7.94
N GLN A 44 -27.56 8.55 8.01
CA GLN A 44 -26.40 9.15 7.33
C GLN A 44 -25.04 8.72 7.92
N LEU A 45 -24.99 8.24 9.16
CA LEU A 45 -23.76 7.79 9.83
C LEU A 45 -23.40 6.32 9.53
N ARG A 46 -23.89 5.79 8.42
CA ARG A 46 -23.58 4.45 7.92
C ARG A 46 -22.86 4.54 6.58
N ASN A 47 -22.09 3.52 6.22
CA ASN A 47 -21.43 3.48 4.91
C ASN A 47 -22.43 3.59 3.74
N GLU A 48 -23.64 3.05 3.87
CA GLU A 48 -24.75 3.21 2.95
C GLU A 48 -25.66 4.34 3.44
N ALA A 49 -25.34 5.58 3.09
CA ALA A 49 -26.11 6.75 3.45
C ALA A 49 -27.27 6.95 2.47
N PRO A 50 -28.57 6.88 2.90
CA PRO A 50 -29.72 7.07 2.03
C PRO A 50 -29.84 8.53 1.56
N ALA A 51 -30.59 8.75 0.48
CA ALA A 51 -30.94 10.11 0.05
C ALA A 51 -31.84 10.80 1.06
N ILE A 52 -31.71 12.13 1.16
CA ILE A 52 -32.69 13.02 1.84
C ILE A 52 -33.15 14.06 0.82
N PRO A 53 -34.16 13.72 -0.04
CA PRO A 53 -34.55 14.57 -1.16
C PRO A 53 -34.95 16.00 -0.78
N ARG A 54 -35.62 16.19 0.37
CA ARG A 54 -36.01 17.52 0.85
C ARG A 54 -34.87 18.46 1.22
N LEU A 55 -33.64 17.92 1.34
CA LEU A 55 -32.41 18.65 1.63
C LEU A 55 -31.41 18.59 0.48
N ASP A 56 -31.82 18.09 -0.68
CA ASP A 56 -30.96 17.86 -1.85
C ASP A 56 -29.71 17.03 -1.56
N ILE A 57 -29.83 16.09 -0.61
CA ILE A 57 -28.75 15.18 -0.26
C ILE A 57 -28.93 13.88 -1.05
N PRO A 58 -28.05 13.57 -2.02
CA PRO A 58 -28.12 12.31 -2.75
C PRO A 58 -27.66 11.13 -1.86
N ALA A 59 -28.18 9.93 -2.15
CA ALA A 59 -27.66 8.71 -1.56
C ALA A 59 -26.18 8.54 -1.91
N TYR A 60 -25.40 7.99 -0.97
CA TYR A 60 -23.96 7.82 -1.14
C TYR A 60 -23.44 6.57 -0.41
N ASN A 61 -22.51 5.85 -1.02
CA ASN A 61 -21.80 4.77 -0.35
C ASN A 61 -20.34 5.19 -0.11
N TYR A 62 -19.94 5.22 1.16
CA TYR A 62 -18.59 5.62 1.56
C TYR A 62 -17.56 4.51 1.33
N TRP A 63 -17.99 3.29 1.05
CA TRP A 63 -17.07 2.18 0.81
C TRP A 63 -16.62 2.16 -0.65
N SER A 64 -15.38 2.53 -0.88
CA SER A 64 -14.68 2.36 -2.16
C SER A 64 -13.24 1.91 -1.90
N GLU A 65 -12.68 1.19 -2.87
CA GLU A 65 -11.34 0.61 -2.77
C GLU A 65 -10.42 1.15 -3.85
N ALA A 66 -9.17 1.46 -3.47
CA ALA A 66 -8.15 1.97 -4.39
C ALA A 66 -6.74 1.54 -3.97
N LEU A 67 -6.56 0.29 -3.57
CA LEU A 67 -5.29 -0.19 -3.02
C LEU A 67 -4.15 -0.11 -4.05
N HIS A 68 -4.40 -0.53 -5.30
CA HIS A 68 -3.46 -0.47 -6.41
C HIS A 68 -4.16 -0.26 -7.78
N GLY A 69 -5.18 0.57 -7.79
CA GLY A 69 -6.13 0.86 -8.85
C GLY A 69 -7.53 0.92 -8.27
N VAL A 70 -8.51 1.47 -8.99
CA VAL A 70 -9.89 1.48 -8.52
C VAL A 70 -10.42 0.05 -8.43
N GLY A 71 -10.59 -0.44 -7.23
CA GLY A 71 -10.97 -1.83 -6.95
C GLY A 71 -12.47 -2.08 -7.02
N ARG A 72 -12.83 -3.33 -7.33
CA ARG A 72 -14.21 -3.87 -7.25
C ARG A 72 -15.28 -3.08 -8.02
N ASN A 73 -14.88 -2.24 -8.95
CA ASN A 73 -15.76 -1.39 -9.75
C ASN A 73 -15.44 -1.51 -11.25
N GLY A 74 -15.43 -2.72 -11.80
CA GLY A 74 -15.23 -2.98 -13.22
C GLY A 74 -13.87 -2.51 -13.73
N ARG A 75 -13.86 -1.93 -14.95
CA ARG A 75 -12.64 -1.56 -15.67
C ARG A 75 -11.82 -0.48 -14.97
N ALA A 76 -10.54 -0.74 -14.73
CA ALA A 76 -9.56 0.20 -14.19
C ALA A 76 -8.14 -0.24 -14.51
N THR A 77 -7.18 0.68 -14.53
CA THR A 77 -5.75 0.35 -14.59
C THR A 77 -5.33 -0.37 -13.31
N MET A 78 -4.62 -1.49 -13.46
CA MET A 78 -4.12 -2.28 -12.34
C MET A 78 -2.62 -2.11 -12.19
N PHE A 79 -2.22 -1.42 -11.15
CA PHE A 79 -0.82 -1.23 -10.77
C PHE A 79 -0.30 -2.43 -9.96
N PRO A 80 1.02 -2.55 -9.74
CA PRO A 80 1.56 -3.52 -8.77
C PRO A 80 0.96 -3.35 -7.38
N MET A 81 0.90 -4.45 -6.61
CA MET A 81 0.48 -4.39 -5.21
C MET A 81 1.38 -3.47 -4.38
N PRO A 82 0.88 -2.86 -3.28
CA PRO A 82 1.65 -1.92 -2.45
C PRO A 82 3.00 -2.45 -1.97
N ILE A 83 3.10 -3.74 -1.63
CA ILE A 83 4.38 -4.36 -1.25
C ILE A 83 5.40 -4.33 -2.40
N GLY A 84 4.95 -4.53 -3.64
CA GLY A 84 5.78 -4.36 -4.83
C GLY A 84 6.12 -2.89 -5.06
N MET A 85 5.15 -1.98 -4.95
CA MET A 85 5.41 -0.53 -5.04
C MET A 85 6.42 -0.08 -3.98
N ALA A 86 6.38 -0.63 -2.77
CA ALA A 86 7.36 -0.33 -1.72
C ALA A 86 8.78 -0.76 -2.09
N ALA A 87 8.92 -1.89 -2.82
CA ALA A 87 10.21 -2.37 -3.30
C ALA A 87 10.90 -1.42 -4.29
N SER A 88 10.16 -0.50 -4.91
CA SER A 88 10.74 0.54 -5.79
C SER A 88 11.54 1.60 -5.03
N PHE A 89 11.23 1.86 -3.76
CA PHE A 89 11.75 3.00 -3.00
C PHE A 89 11.57 4.33 -3.77
N ASP A 90 10.48 4.47 -4.53
CA ASP A 90 10.15 5.67 -5.34
C ASP A 90 8.83 6.31 -4.91
N PRO A 91 8.83 7.19 -3.90
CA PRO A 91 7.63 7.89 -3.46
C PRO A 91 7.08 8.87 -4.51
N ALA A 92 7.91 9.36 -5.44
CA ALA A 92 7.44 10.25 -6.50
C ALA A 92 6.56 9.48 -7.49
N LEU A 93 7.00 8.29 -7.92
CA LEU A 93 6.21 7.43 -8.79
C LEU A 93 4.93 6.93 -8.10
N VAL A 94 4.99 6.61 -6.79
CA VAL A 94 3.78 6.26 -6.02
C VAL A 94 2.77 7.39 -6.01
N ARG A 95 3.21 8.65 -5.88
CA ARG A 95 2.33 9.84 -5.95
C ARG A 95 1.68 9.99 -7.33
N GLU A 96 2.43 9.82 -8.43
CA GLU A 96 1.90 9.85 -9.79
C GLU A 96 0.84 8.74 -10.01
N ILE A 97 1.09 7.55 -9.51
CA ILE A 97 0.15 6.42 -9.57
C ILE A 97 -1.13 6.71 -8.78
N ALA A 98 -1.02 7.23 -7.56
CA ALA A 98 -2.17 7.57 -6.75
C ALA A 98 -3.02 8.70 -7.38
N ASP A 99 -2.38 9.66 -8.06
CA ASP A 99 -3.07 10.69 -8.85
C ASP A 99 -3.83 10.09 -10.04
N ALA A 100 -3.23 9.13 -10.76
CA ALA A 100 -3.89 8.39 -11.84
C ALA A 100 -5.10 7.59 -11.32
N ILE A 101 -4.95 6.91 -10.17
CA ILE A 101 -6.04 6.17 -9.50
C ILE A 101 -7.20 7.13 -9.14
N ALA A 102 -6.90 8.29 -8.56
CA ALA A 102 -7.93 9.28 -8.23
C ALA A 102 -8.63 9.84 -9.47
N THR A 103 -7.88 10.06 -10.57
CA THR A 103 -8.42 10.46 -11.87
C THR A 103 -9.44 9.42 -12.39
N GLU A 104 -9.06 8.16 -12.41
CA GLU A 104 -9.97 7.08 -12.83
C GLU A 104 -11.18 6.94 -11.87
N GLY A 105 -10.95 7.14 -10.57
CA GLY A 105 -12.02 7.19 -9.57
C GLY A 105 -13.05 8.27 -9.88
N ARG A 106 -12.62 9.47 -10.21
CA ARG A 106 -13.50 10.59 -10.60
C ARG A 106 -14.30 10.29 -11.86
N ILE A 107 -13.66 9.77 -12.90
CA ILE A 107 -14.33 9.38 -14.16
C ILE A 107 -15.43 8.35 -13.88
N LYS A 108 -15.12 7.32 -13.08
CA LYS A 108 -16.05 6.25 -12.76
C LYS A 108 -17.21 6.73 -11.89
N HIS A 109 -16.93 7.60 -10.92
CA HIS A 109 -17.96 8.24 -10.08
C HIS A 109 -18.93 9.06 -10.95
N ALA A 110 -18.41 9.94 -11.79
CA ALA A 110 -19.21 10.78 -12.69
C ALA A 110 -20.08 9.93 -13.64
N ALA A 111 -19.50 8.86 -14.21
CA ALA A 111 -20.25 7.92 -15.05
C ALA A 111 -21.35 7.19 -14.25
N SER A 112 -21.05 6.74 -13.02
CA SER A 112 -22.03 6.07 -12.15
C SER A 112 -23.17 7.00 -11.77
N VAL A 113 -22.90 8.27 -11.47
CA VAL A 113 -23.93 9.27 -11.18
C VAL A 113 -24.84 9.50 -12.39
N LYS A 114 -24.29 9.66 -13.60
CA LYS A 114 -25.05 9.79 -14.86
C LYS A 114 -25.99 8.60 -15.13
N LEU A 115 -25.60 7.39 -14.68
CA LEU A 115 -26.39 6.17 -14.80
C LEU A 115 -27.38 5.97 -13.64
N GLY A 116 -27.47 6.91 -12.68
CA GLY A 116 -28.30 6.78 -11.47
C GLY A 116 -27.75 5.76 -10.45
N ASN A 117 -26.48 5.37 -10.57
CA ASN A 117 -25.84 4.34 -9.74
C ASN A 117 -24.80 4.91 -8.75
N GLY A 118 -24.67 6.24 -8.62
CA GLY A 118 -23.64 6.88 -7.78
C GLY A 118 -23.69 6.54 -6.29
N TRP A 119 -24.77 5.85 -5.84
CA TRP A 119 -24.96 5.37 -4.48
C TRP A 119 -24.54 3.92 -4.26
N ARG A 120 -24.16 3.20 -5.31
CA ARG A 120 -23.79 1.77 -5.19
C ARG A 120 -22.42 1.61 -4.55
N TRP A 121 -22.19 0.42 -4.04
CA TRP A 121 -20.91 -0.02 -3.50
C TRP A 121 -19.76 0.18 -4.50
N CYS A 122 -18.62 0.69 -4.02
CA CYS A 122 -17.42 1.01 -4.79
C CYS A 122 -17.61 2.04 -5.92
N THR A 123 -18.65 2.90 -5.87
CA THR A 123 -18.84 3.99 -6.84
C THR A 123 -18.52 5.37 -6.28
N GLY A 124 -18.23 5.47 -4.99
CA GLY A 124 -17.88 6.72 -4.30
C GLY A 124 -16.44 7.14 -4.50
N LEU A 125 -16.09 8.30 -3.91
CA LEU A 125 -14.76 8.91 -3.94
C LEU A 125 -14.04 8.85 -2.58
N THR A 126 -14.58 8.12 -1.62
CA THR A 126 -13.99 7.86 -0.31
C THR A 126 -13.30 6.50 -0.35
N PHE A 127 -11.99 6.48 -0.63
CA PHE A 127 -11.23 5.27 -0.82
C PHE A 127 -10.58 4.80 0.49
N TRP A 128 -10.82 3.55 0.86
CA TRP A 128 -10.27 2.95 2.07
C TRP A 128 -8.85 2.40 1.85
N SER A 129 -7.98 3.30 1.49
CA SER A 129 -6.55 3.10 1.19
C SER A 129 -5.76 4.35 1.56
N PRO A 130 -4.48 4.22 1.96
CA PRO A 130 -3.62 3.04 1.96
C PRO A 130 -3.69 2.19 3.24
N ASN A 131 -3.30 0.89 3.14
CA ASN A 131 -3.00 0.07 4.31
C ASN A 131 -1.55 0.33 4.75
N ILE A 132 -1.38 0.96 5.92
CA ILE A 132 -0.07 1.34 6.48
C ILE A 132 0.26 0.59 7.77
N ASN A 133 -0.36 -0.55 7.98
CA ASN A 133 0.06 -1.46 9.04
C ASN A 133 1.46 -2.02 8.72
N ILE A 134 2.24 -2.27 9.76
CA ILE A 134 3.59 -2.84 9.60
C ILE A 134 3.50 -4.34 9.32
N PHE A 135 4.13 -4.80 8.26
CA PHE A 135 4.25 -6.22 7.93
C PHE A 135 5.25 -6.91 8.87
N ARG A 136 4.87 -7.02 10.15
CA ARG A 136 5.76 -7.54 11.21
C ARG A 136 6.04 -9.05 11.14
N ASP A 137 5.17 -9.81 10.49
CA ASP A 137 5.23 -11.27 10.46
C ASP A 137 4.88 -11.81 9.07
N PRO A 138 5.77 -12.57 8.42
CA PRO A 138 5.58 -13.04 7.05
C PRO A 138 4.40 -14.02 6.87
N ARG A 139 3.82 -14.51 7.96
CA ARG A 139 2.61 -15.36 7.92
C ARG A 139 1.33 -14.57 7.67
N TRP A 140 1.34 -13.28 7.91
CA TRP A 140 0.15 -12.44 7.74
C TRP A 140 -0.27 -12.30 6.28
N GLY A 141 -1.46 -12.82 5.93
CA GLY A 141 -1.95 -12.87 4.56
C GLY A 141 -2.20 -11.51 3.91
N ARG A 142 -2.60 -10.50 4.69
CA ARG A 142 -2.79 -9.11 4.19
C ARG A 142 -1.50 -8.30 4.12
N GLY A 143 -0.35 -8.90 4.42
CA GLY A 143 0.94 -8.23 4.32
C GLY A 143 1.21 -7.63 2.93
N MET A 144 0.73 -8.26 1.85
CA MET A 144 0.85 -7.75 0.49
C MET A 144 0.19 -6.39 0.25
N GLU A 145 -0.80 -6.02 1.07
CA GLU A 145 -1.48 -4.75 1.01
C GLU A 145 -0.65 -3.59 1.58
N THR A 146 0.45 -3.89 2.29
CA THR A 146 1.23 -2.93 3.05
C THR A 146 2.49 -2.45 2.31
N TRP A 147 3.17 -1.48 2.89
CA TRP A 147 4.42 -0.91 2.39
C TRP A 147 5.66 -1.52 3.05
N GLY A 148 5.53 -2.73 3.61
CA GLY A 148 6.62 -3.48 4.20
C GLY A 148 6.73 -3.39 5.72
N GLU A 149 7.92 -3.73 6.22
CA GLU A 149 8.15 -3.90 7.66
C GLU A 149 8.74 -2.67 8.36
N ASP A 150 9.19 -1.66 7.58
CA ASP A 150 9.87 -0.49 8.11
C ASP A 150 8.91 0.69 8.28
N PRO A 151 8.85 1.33 9.48
CA PRO A 151 7.95 2.45 9.74
C PRO A 151 8.25 3.70 8.91
N TYR A 152 9.55 3.97 8.61
CA TYR A 152 9.94 5.13 7.82
C TYR A 152 9.58 4.97 6.34
N LEU A 153 9.87 3.80 5.75
CA LEU A 153 9.47 3.46 4.39
C LEU A 153 7.95 3.51 4.25
N THR A 154 7.22 2.82 5.15
CA THR A 154 5.75 2.79 5.16
C THR A 154 5.15 4.19 5.26
N GLY A 155 5.65 5.01 6.17
CA GLY A 155 5.18 6.40 6.34
C GLY A 155 5.49 7.27 5.11
N THR A 156 6.67 7.11 4.49
CA THR A 156 7.07 7.89 3.31
C THR A 156 6.22 7.53 2.09
N MET A 157 6.09 6.24 1.79
CA MET A 157 5.31 5.76 0.65
C MET A 157 3.81 6.02 0.84
N GLY A 158 3.28 5.76 2.05
CA GLY A 158 1.89 6.04 2.39
C GLY A 158 1.54 7.54 2.30
N THR A 159 2.43 8.44 2.73
CA THR A 159 2.25 9.89 2.58
C THR A 159 2.22 10.32 1.11
N ALA A 160 3.10 9.75 0.28
CA ALA A 160 3.10 10.01 -1.16
C ALA A 160 1.80 9.54 -1.82
N PHE A 161 1.31 8.35 -1.45
CA PHE A 161 0.03 7.82 -1.92
C PHE A 161 -1.16 8.70 -1.52
N VAL A 162 -1.24 9.13 -0.25
CA VAL A 162 -2.28 10.03 0.23
C VAL A 162 -2.30 11.34 -0.56
N LYS A 163 -1.14 11.97 -0.74
CA LYS A 163 -1.03 13.25 -1.49
C LYS A 163 -1.44 13.10 -2.94
N GLY A 164 -1.04 12.01 -3.61
CA GLY A 164 -1.46 11.75 -4.99
C GLY A 164 -2.97 11.52 -5.08
N LEU A 165 -3.53 10.71 -4.18
CA LEU A 165 -4.96 10.39 -4.19
C LEU A 165 -5.84 11.62 -3.89
N GLN A 166 -5.44 12.46 -2.94
CA GLN A 166 -6.22 13.62 -2.50
C GLN A 166 -6.08 14.85 -3.41
N GLY A 167 -5.02 14.91 -4.24
CA GLY A 167 -4.73 16.07 -5.07
C GLY A 167 -4.09 17.22 -4.28
N GLU A 168 -3.96 18.39 -4.92
CA GLU A 168 -3.17 19.52 -4.39
C GLU A 168 -4.01 20.76 -4.04
N ASP A 169 -5.32 20.73 -4.29
CA ASP A 169 -6.18 21.86 -3.95
C ASP A 169 -6.27 22.01 -2.42
N PRO A 170 -6.16 23.24 -1.88
CA PRO A 170 -6.13 23.46 -0.44
C PRO A 170 -7.48 23.24 0.25
N VAL A 171 -8.59 23.18 -0.50
CA VAL A 171 -9.96 23.04 0.00
C VAL A 171 -10.61 21.76 -0.47
N TYR A 172 -10.51 21.48 -1.76
CA TYR A 172 -11.18 20.35 -2.41
C TYR A 172 -10.26 19.13 -2.51
N LEU A 173 -10.88 17.96 -2.39
CA LEU A 173 -10.20 16.67 -2.52
C LEU A 173 -10.52 16.04 -3.89
N LYS A 174 -9.50 15.56 -4.59
CA LYS A 174 -9.68 14.76 -5.80
C LYS A 174 -10.33 13.41 -5.46
N ALA A 175 -9.89 12.78 -4.36
CA ALA A 175 -10.55 11.67 -3.68
C ALA A 175 -10.17 11.73 -2.19
N ALA A 176 -10.93 11.09 -1.31
CA ALA A 176 -10.57 11.01 0.11
C ALA A 176 -9.79 9.72 0.37
N ALA A 177 -8.55 9.84 0.86
CA ALA A 177 -7.73 8.73 1.33
C ALA A 177 -8.09 8.33 2.76
N CYS A 178 -7.86 7.06 3.13
CA CYS A 178 -8.11 6.53 4.45
C CYS A 178 -6.93 5.70 4.94
N ALA A 179 -6.25 6.17 5.98
CA ALA A 179 -5.18 5.41 6.62
C ALA A 179 -5.76 4.25 7.43
N LYS A 180 -5.40 3.01 7.09
CA LYS A 180 -5.93 1.81 7.74
C LYS A 180 -4.83 0.81 8.11
N HIS A 181 -5.07 -0.04 9.09
CA HIS A 181 -6.16 -0.08 10.08
C HIS A 181 -5.62 0.40 11.42
N PHE A 182 -6.22 1.42 11.99
CA PHE A 182 -5.73 2.12 13.19
C PHE A 182 -6.30 1.46 14.45
N ALA A 183 -5.48 0.77 15.27
CA ALA A 183 -4.05 0.59 15.16
C ALA A 183 -3.65 -0.82 15.59
N VAL A 184 -2.35 -1.12 15.35
CA VAL A 184 -1.73 -2.39 15.80
C VAL A 184 -2.45 -3.61 15.23
N HIS A 185 -2.71 -3.60 13.93
CA HIS A 185 -3.38 -4.69 13.21
C HIS A 185 -2.40 -5.31 12.19
N SER A 186 -1.93 -6.55 12.44
CA SER A 186 -1.01 -7.28 11.57
C SER A 186 -1.16 -8.80 11.78
N GLY A 187 -2.39 -9.29 11.77
CA GLY A 187 -2.76 -10.70 11.98
C GLY A 187 -2.71 -11.14 13.46
N PRO A 188 -3.12 -12.36 13.77
CA PRO A 188 -3.71 -13.36 12.86
C PRO A 188 -5.12 -13.00 12.37
N GLU A 189 -5.39 -13.21 11.07
CA GLU A 189 -6.67 -12.87 10.46
C GLU A 189 -7.84 -13.62 11.13
N ALA A 190 -7.67 -14.91 11.43
CA ALA A 190 -8.70 -15.72 12.06
C ALA A 190 -9.12 -15.26 13.47
N LYS A 191 -8.36 -14.36 14.10
CA LYS A 191 -8.64 -13.83 15.46
C LYS A 191 -9.01 -12.35 15.47
N ARG A 192 -9.01 -11.67 14.32
CA ARG A 192 -9.14 -10.21 14.22
C ARG A 192 -10.34 -9.62 14.97
N HIS A 193 -11.46 -10.34 15.04
CA HIS A 193 -12.70 -9.91 15.68
C HIS A 193 -12.73 -10.00 17.23
N SER A 194 -11.71 -10.58 17.86
CA SER A 194 -11.70 -10.77 19.31
C SER A 194 -10.33 -10.55 19.96
N PHE A 195 -9.29 -10.42 19.17
CA PHE A 195 -7.91 -10.34 19.65
C PHE A 195 -7.65 -9.04 20.43
N ASP A 196 -6.88 -9.14 21.53
CA ASP A 196 -6.44 -8.00 22.35
C ASP A 196 -4.92 -7.87 22.26
N VAL A 197 -4.44 -6.93 21.48
CA VAL A 197 -3.01 -6.70 21.29
C VAL A 197 -2.47 -5.81 22.40
N ARG A 198 -1.30 -6.20 22.95
CA ARG A 198 -0.64 -5.49 24.06
C ARG A 198 0.86 -5.35 23.81
N PRO A 199 1.28 -4.58 22.78
CA PRO A 199 2.69 -4.31 22.58
C PRO A 199 3.26 -3.52 23.75
N SER A 200 4.59 -3.54 23.93
CA SER A 200 5.25 -2.58 24.82
C SER A 200 4.96 -1.14 24.36
N LYS A 201 5.04 -0.15 25.23
CA LYS A 201 4.91 1.26 24.80
C LYS A 201 6.02 1.63 23.81
N LYS A 202 7.21 1.09 24.00
CA LYS A 202 8.33 1.23 23.07
C LYS A 202 7.93 0.76 21.67
N ASP A 203 7.48 -0.49 21.52
CA ASP A 203 7.09 -1.05 20.21
C ASP A 203 5.91 -0.29 19.58
N LEU A 204 4.96 0.16 20.43
CA LEU A 204 3.82 0.96 19.97
C LEU A 204 4.28 2.25 19.27
N TYR A 205 5.14 3.04 19.94
CA TYR A 205 5.58 4.34 19.46
C TYR A 205 6.72 4.29 18.44
N GLU A 206 7.56 3.24 18.43
CA GLU A 206 8.67 3.11 17.49
C GLU A 206 8.32 2.33 16.21
N THR A 207 7.25 1.52 16.24
CA THR A 207 6.93 0.63 15.12
C THR A 207 5.50 0.80 14.61
N TYR A 208 4.49 0.70 15.48
CA TYR A 208 3.09 0.59 15.03
C TYR A 208 2.42 1.94 14.74
N LEU A 209 2.81 3.02 15.40
CA LEU A 209 2.18 4.34 15.25
C LEU A 209 2.86 5.30 14.26
N PRO A 210 4.19 5.27 14.01
CA PRO A 210 4.86 6.34 13.28
C PRO A 210 4.33 6.60 11.87
N ALA A 211 3.94 5.54 11.14
CA ALA A 211 3.35 5.71 9.81
C ALA A 211 2.01 6.45 9.86
N PHE A 212 1.14 6.13 10.83
CA PHE A 212 -0.13 6.83 11.02
C PHE A 212 0.07 8.30 11.39
N GLU A 213 0.95 8.59 12.35
CA GLU A 213 1.28 9.96 12.73
C GLU A 213 1.77 10.76 11.53
N ARG A 214 2.64 10.17 10.70
CA ARG A 214 3.18 10.81 9.51
C ARG A 214 2.12 11.11 8.46
N LEU A 215 1.20 10.17 8.19
CA LEU A 215 0.11 10.41 7.25
C LEU A 215 -0.86 11.49 7.74
N VAL A 216 -1.07 11.60 9.05
CA VAL A 216 -1.88 12.67 9.64
C VAL A 216 -1.18 14.02 9.52
N ARG A 217 0.08 14.12 9.99
CA ARG A 217 0.79 15.41 10.11
C ARG A 217 1.34 15.93 8.78
N GLU A 218 1.92 15.03 7.96
CA GLU A 218 2.59 15.39 6.71
C GLU A 218 1.72 15.11 5.48
N GLY A 219 0.90 14.05 5.53
CA GLY A 219 0.02 13.63 4.43
C GLY A 219 -1.30 14.36 4.40
N GLY A 220 -1.78 14.90 5.52
CA GLY A 220 -3.10 15.51 5.63
C GLY A 220 -4.24 14.56 5.29
N VAL A 221 -4.09 13.28 5.66
CA VAL A 221 -5.07 12.22 5.31
C VAL A 221 -6.48 12.59 5.79
N GLU A 222 -7.49 12.47 4.92
CA GLU A 222 -8.88 12.84 5.19
C GLU A 222 -9.60 11.85 6.10
N ALA A 223 -9.23 10.57 6.05
CA ALA A 223 -9.89 9.56 6.87
C ALA A 223 -8.89 8.63 7.57
N VAL A 224 -9.35 8.06 8.67
CA VAL A 224 -8.66 6.98 9.39
C VAL A 224 -9.68 5.88 9.67
N MET A 225 -9.30 4.61 9.47
CA MET A 225 -10.14 3.47 9.76
C MET A 225 -9.70 2.78 11.05
N GLY A 226 -10.58 2.72 12.04
CA GLY A 226 -10.38 1.96 13.27
C GLY A 226 -10.33 0.45 13.00
N ALA A 227 -9.31 -0.23 13.54
CA ALA A 227 -9.11 -1.66 13.34
C ALA A 227 -10.16 -2.54 14.03
N TYR A 228 -10.20 -3.83 13.67
CA TYR A 228 -11.06 -4.82 14.30
C TYR A 228 -10.68 -5.13 15.76
N ASN A 229 -9.38 -5.25 16.04
CA ASN A 229 -8.85 -5.76 17.31
C ASN A 229 -9.04 -4.77 18.48
N ARG A 230 -8.80 -5.28 19.68
CA ARG A 230 -8.56 -4.44 20.87
C ARG A 230 -7.10 -4.07 20.97
N VAL A 231 -6.84 -2.92 21.60
CA VAL A 231 -5.52 -2.47 22.03
C VAL A 231 -5.58 -2.14 23.52
N TYR A 232 -4.82 -2.83 24.33
CA TYR A 232 -4.85 -2.71 25.81
C TYR A 232 -6.24 -2.88 26.43
N GLY A 233 -7.07 -3.74 25.85
CA GLY A 233 -8.43 -4.03 26.32
C GLY A 233 -9.52 -3.13 25.72
N GLU A 234 -9.17 -2.03 25.06
CA GLU A 234 -10.12 -1.13 24.39
C GLU A 234 -10.31 -1.54 22.92
N SER A 235 -11.55 -1.52 22.41
CA SER A 235 -11.78 -1.70 20.97
C SER A 235 -11.13 -0.58 20.18
N ALA A 236 -10.32 -0.89 19.18
CA ALA A 236 -9.64 0.14 18.39
C ALA A 236 -10.61 1.13 17.74
N SER A 237 -11.79 0.66 17.31
CA SER A 237 -12.87 1.50 16.77
C SER A 237 -13.67 2.30 17.83
N ALA A 238 -13.33 2.16 19.12
CA ALA A 238 -13.97 2.89 20.23
C ALA A 238 -12.98 3.22 21.35
N SER A 239 -11.69 3.27 21.08
CA SER A 239 -10.65 3.58 22.06
C SER A 239 -10.48 5.09 22.25
N PRO A 240 -10.77 5.66 23.43
CA PRO A 240 -10.49 7.07 23.71
C PRO A 240 -9.00 7.38 23.61
N PHE A 241 -8.12 6.44 23.98
CA PHE A 241 -6.67 6.61 23.85
C PHE A 241 -6.27 6.79 22.38
N LEU A 242 -6.73 5.90 21.46
CA LEU A 242 -6.38 5.97 20.07
C LEU A 242 -7.07 7.15 19.36
N LEU A 243 -8.41 7.25 19.47
CA LEU A 243 -9.20 8.14 18.63
C LEU A 243 -9.24 9.59 19.13
N LYS A 244 -9.16 9.82 20.45
CA LYS A 244 -9.13 11.18 21.02
C LYS A 244 -7.71 11.60 21.34
N THR A 245 -7.06 10.95 22.32
CA THR A 245 -5.77 11.39 22.84
C THR A 245 -4.68 11.42 21.76
N LEU A 246 -4.46 10.31 21.03
CA LEU A 246 -3.43 10.27 20.01
C LEU A 246 -3.87 10.99 18.72
N LEU A 247 -4.97 10.55 18.13
CA LEU A 247 -5.34 11.00 16.81
C LEU A 247 -5.74 12.48 16.78
N ARG A 248 -6.64 12.92 17.69
CA ARG A 248 -7.17 14.28 17.72
C ARG A 248 -6.28 15.25 18.49
N ASP A 249 -6.00 14.94 19.75
CA ASP A 249 -5.36 15.89 20.67
C ASP A 249 -3.86 15.99 20.40
N THR A 250 -3.17 14.85 20.16
CA THR A 250 -1.72 14.83 19.97
C THR A 250 -1.31 15.10 18.54
N TRP A 251 -1.94 14.45 17.55
CA TRP A 251 -1.56 14.60 16.15
C TRP A 251 -2.35 15.67 15.38
N GLY A 252 -3.45 16.15 15.95
CA GLY A 252 -4.26 17.22 15.37
C GLY A 252 -5.09 16.82 14.18
N PHE A 253 -5.47 15.54 14.04
CA PHE A 253 -6.29 15.03 12.96
C PHE A 253 -7.63 15.77 12.82
N LYS A 254 -7.99 16.19 11.62
CA LYS A 254 -9.18 16.99 11.32
C LYS A 254 -10.24 16.27 10.52
N GLY A 255 -9.94 15.09 9.97
CA GLY A 255 -10.82 14.32 9.12
C GLY A 255 -11.82 13.43 9.87
N HIS A 256 -12.47 12.51 9.18
CA HIS A 256 -13.41 11.57 9.77
C HIS A 256 -12.76 10.21 10.12
N VAL A 257 -13.39 9.50 11.06
CA VAL A 257 -12.97 8.15 11.46
C VAL A 257 -14.07 7.16 11.10
N VAL A 258 -13.75 6.17 10.29
CA VAL A 258 -14.63 5.04 9.97
C VAL A 258 -14.24 3.80 10.77
N SER A 259 -15.20 2.94 11.10
CA SER A 259 -14.87 1.59 11.59
C SER A 259 -14.50 0.67 10.44
N ASP A 260 -13.67 -0.33 10.68
CA ASP A 260 -13.65 -1.49 9.79
C ASP A 260 -15.01 -2.20 9.78
N CYS A 261 -15.27 -3.01 8.72
CA CYS A 261 -16.61 -3.54 8.45
C CYS A 261 -17.08 -4.51 9.53
N GLY A 262 -18.09 -4.10 10.30
CA GLY A 262 -18.60 -4.87 11.44
C GLY A 262 -17.82 -4.68 12.75
N ALA A 263 -16.74 -3.91 12.78
CA ALA A 263 -15.90 -3.72 13.98
C ALA A 263 -16.67 -3.06 15.17
N VAL A 264 -17.70 -2.27 14.90
CA VAL A 264 -18.58 -1.77 15.98
C VAL A 264 -19.40 -2.90 16.59
N CYS A 265 -19.83 -3.89 15.78
CA CYS A 265 -20.49 -5.08 16.32
C CYS A 265 -19.57 -5.90 17.20
N ASP A 266 -18.26 -5.91 16.92
CA ASP A 266 -17.29 -6.64 17.74
C ASP A 266 -17.21 -6.11 19.16
N ILE A 267 -17.52 -4.83 19.41
CA ILE A 267 -17.48 -4.21 20.76
C ILE A 267 -18.36 -4.99 21.74
N TRP A 268 -19.52 -5.49 21.29
CA TRP A 268 -20.41 -6.29 22.14
C TRP A 268 -20.32 -7.79 21.89
N ARG A 269 -20.07 -8.25 20.64
CA ARG A 269 -20.00 -9.67 20.28
C ARG A 269 -18.65 -10.31 20.58
N GLY A 270 -17.58 -9.76 19.99
CA GLY A 270 -16.22 -10.29 20.06
C GLY A 270 -15.46 -9.81 21.29
N HIS A 271 -15.52 -8.53 21.57
CA HIS A 271 -14.77 -7.88 22.68
C HIS A 271 -15.50 -7.95 24.02
N LYS A 272 -16.83 -8.02 24.01
CA LYS A 272 -17.67 -8.07 25.23
C LYS A 272 -17.44 -6.91 26.19
N ILE A 273 -17.17 -5.70 25.63
CA ILE A 273 -16.95 -4.46 26.40
C ILE A 273 -18.28 -3.92 26.89
N VAL A 274 -19.34 -4.04 26.08
CA VAL A 274 -20.73 -3.68 26.40
C VAL A 274 -21.65 -4.86 26.14
N GLN A 275 -22.92 -4.76 26.56
CA GLN A 275 -23.85 -5.88 26.50
C GLN A 275 -24.76 -5.86 25.26
N THR A 276 -25.00 -4.68 24.67
CA THR A 276 -26.03 -4.50 23.63
C THR A 276 -25.53 -3.69 22.45
N PRO A 277 -26.14 -3.86 21.23
CA PRO A 277 -25.80 -3.05 20.07
C PRO A 277 -26.00 -1.53 20.26
N PRO A 278 -27.08 -1.03 20.93
CA PRO A 278 -27.21 0.40 21.22
C PRO A 278 -26.05 0.97 22.04
N GLU A 279 -25.58 0.24 23.07
CA GLU A 279 -24.41 0.63 23.87
C GLU A 279 -23.14 0.66 23.02
N ALA A 280 -22.94 -0.32 22.13
CA ALA A 280 -21.77 -0.37 21.24
C ALA A 280 -21.75 0.80 20.25
N ALA A 281 -22.87 1.10 19.60
CA ALA A 281 -23.00 2.22 18.69
C ALA A 281 -22.74 3.56 19.39
N ALA A 282 -23.33 3.75 20.58
CA ALA A 282 -23.16 4.95 21.40
C ALA A 282 -21.71 5.11 21.90
N LEU A 283 -21.08 4.03 22.37
CA LEU A 283 -19.69 4.04 22.84
C LEU A 283 -18.72 4.45 21.72
N ALA A 284 -18.94 3.93 20.51
CA ALA A 284 -18.11 4.25 19.35
C ALA A 284 -18.15 5.76 19.02
N ILE A 285 -19.37 6.35 18.85
CA ILE A 285 -19.53 7.79 18.59
C ILE A 285 -18.94 8.62 19.72
N ARG A 286 -19.30 8.31 20.97
CA ARG A 286 -18.82 9.05 22.15
C ARG A 286 -17.28 9.05 22.27
N ASN A 287 -16.63 8.00 21.80
CA ASN A 287 -15.17 7.88 21.84
C ASN A 287 -14.45 8.34 20.58
N GLY A 288 -15.17 8.92 19.58
CA GLY A 288 -14.54 9.62 18.47
C GLY A 288 -14.64 8.94 17.09
N LEU A 289 -15.34 7.80 17.00
CA LEU A 289 -15.72 7.24 15.71
C LEU A 289 -16.72 8.20 15.04
N THR A 290 -16.58 8.40 13.73
CA THR A 290 -17.49 9.27 12.97
C THR A 290 -18.67 8.48 12.40
N PHE A 291 -18.42 7.36 11.72
CA PHE A 291 -19.46 6.53 11.14
C PHE A 291 -19.04 5.05 11.07
N GLU A 292 -19.99 4.17 10.77
CA GLU A 292 -19.79 2.74 10.74
C GLU A 292 -19.85 2.17 9.33
N CYS A 293 -18.93 1.23 9.03
CA CYS A 293 -19.18 0.19 8.05
C CYS A 293 -19.82 -1.02 8.75
N GLY A 294 -21.12 -1.21 8.56
CA GLY A 294 -21.80 -2.34 9.18
C GLY A 294 -23.22 -2.05 9.68
N PRO A 295 -23.81 -3.00 10.42
CA PRO A 295 -25.23 -2.92 10.82
C PRO A 295 -25.47 -2.33 12.22
N CYS A 296 -24.43 -2.06 13.04
CA CYS A 296 -24.63 -1.73 14.46
C CYS A 296 -25.28 -0.35 14.65
N PHE A 297 -24.95 0.63 13.79
CA PHE A 297 -25.55 1.97 13.85
C PHE A 297 -27.03 2.03 13.48
N LYS A 298 -27.63 0.93 13.02
CA LYS A 298 -29.10 0.80 12.99
C LYS A 298 -29.73 0.93 14.37
N HIS A 299 -28.95 0.71 15.42
CA HIS A 299 -29.39 0.80 16.81
C HIS A 299 -28.99 2.13 17.49
N LEU A 300 -28.36 3.07 16.75
CA LEU A 300 -27.86 4.33 17.32
C LEU A 300 -29.00 5.20 17.89
N GLN A 301 -30.14 5.28 17.17
CA GLN A 301 -31.32 6.01 17.67
C GLN A 301 -31.75 5.51 19.05
N LYS A 302 -31.80 4.19 19.24
CA LYS A 302 -32.12 3.61 20.55
C LYS A 302 -31.06 3.96 21.60
N GLY A 303 -29.80 4.06 21.23
CA GLY A 303 -28.72 4.53 22.09
C GLY A 303 -28.90 5.98 22.55
N ILE A 304 -29.43 6.85 21.68
CA ILE A 304 -29.79 8.24 22.00
C ILE A 304 -30.99 8.27 22.97
N GLU A 305 -32.05 7.54 22.66
CA GLU A 305 -33.26 7.44 23.51
C GLU A 305 -32.97 6.92 24.92
N GLN A 306 -31.97 6.02 25.04
CA GLN A 306 -31.49 5.47 26.32
C GLN A 306 -30.46 6.35 27.02
N GLY A 307 -30.06 7.48 26.43
CA GLY A 307 -29.11 8.42 27.03
C GLY A 307 -27.66 7.96 27.00
N TYR A 308 -27.29 6.95 26.21
CA TYR A 308 -25.93 6.46 26.10
C TYR A 308 -25.03 7.39 25.27
N VAL A 309 -25.60 8.20 24.38
CA VAL A 309 -24.93 9.22 23.56
C VAL A 309 -25.85 10.43 23.40
N THR A 310 -25.26 11.62 23.30
CA THR A 310 -26.02 12.87 23.14
C THR A 310 -26.18 13.24 21.65
N MET A 311 -27.27 13.97 21.32
CA MET A 311 -27.43 14.52 19.98
C MET A 311 -26.27 15.44 19.56
N LYS A 312 -25.67 16.18 20.49
CA LYS A 312 -24.51 17.01 20.20
C LYS A 312 -23.33 16.21 19.67
N GLU A 313 -23.08 15.02 20.22
CA GLU A 313 -22.01 14.12 19.77
C GLU A 313 -22.34 13.52 18.38
N VAL A 314 -23.58 13.15 18.16
CA VAL A 314 -24.09 12.65 16.86
C VAL A 314 -23.98 13.75 15.79
N ASP A 315 -24.41 14.97 16.10
CA ASP A 315 -24.34 16.12 15.17
C ASP A 315 -22.88 16.45 14.81
N ALA A 316 -21.99 16.44 15.78
CA ALA A 316 -20.57 16.70 15.54
C ALA A 316 -19.94 15.65 14.60
N ALA A 317 -20.27 14.36 14.79
CA ALA A 317 -19.83 13.28 13.92
C ALA A 317 -20.36 13.47 12.50
N LEU A 318 -21.66 13.79 12.34
CA LEU A 318 -22.31 13.95 11.06
C LEU A 318 -21.80 15.19 10.30
N VAL A 319 -21.59 16.32 10.98
CA VAL A 319 -20.96 17.51 10.38
C VAL A 319 -19.58 17.18 9.80
N GLN A 320 -18.77 16.42 10.54
CA GLN A 320 -17.46 16.00 10.08
C GLN A 320 -17.54 15.09 8.84
N LEU A 321 -18.50 14.19 8.79
CA LEU A 321 -18.72 13.27 7.67
C LEU A 321 -19.22 14.01 6.41
N LEU A 322 -20.20 14.91 6.54
CA LEU A 322 -20.72 15.70 5.41
C LEU A 322 -19.68 16.70 4.90
N LEU A 323 -18.80 17.22 5.77
CA LEU A 323 -17.70 18.08 5.33
C LEU A 323 -16.83 17.38 4.29
N THR A 324 -16.55 16.07 4.45
CA THR A 324 -15.80 15.32 3.44
C THR A 324 -16.53 15.30 2.09
N ARG A 325 -17.87 15.14 2.07
CA ARG A 325 -18.64 15.18 0.82
C ARG A 325 -18.62 16.56 0.17
N PHE A 326 -18.63 17.64 0.96
CA PHE A 326 -18.44 19.01 0.44
C PHE A 326 -17.04 19.20 -0.13
N LYS A 327 -16.00 18.76 0.59
CA LYS A 327 -14.61 18.80 0.09
C LYS A 327 -14.42 17.99 -1.19
N LEU A 328 -15.18 16.94 -1.40
CA LEU A 328 -15.19 16.16 -2.64
C LEU A 328 -15.98 16.85 -3.77
N GLY A 329 -16.69 17.96 -3.50
CA GLY A 329 -17.54 18.64 -4.49
C GLY A 329 -18.75 17.79 -4.97
N ILE A 330 -19.18 16.81 -4.16
CA ILE A 330 -20.27 15.89 -4.50
C ILE A 330 -21.56 16.12 -3.66
N LEU A 331 -21.57 17.16 -2.85
CA LEU A 331 -22.72 17.60 -2.07
C LEU A 331 -22.96 19.09 -2.28
N GLY A 332 -24.10 19.43 -2.90
CA GLY A 332 -24.38 20.74 -3.44
C GLY A 332 -23.62 21.00 -4.76
N ASP A 333 -24.22 21.79 -5.64
CA ASP A 333 -23.53 22.24 -6.85
C ASP A 333 -22.37 23.17 -6.44
N ASP A 334 -21.16 22.71 -6.57
CA ASP A 334 -19.96 23.49 -6.27
C ASP A 334 -19.10 23.62 -7.52
N PRO A 335 -19.29 24.70 -8.31
CA PRO A 335 -18.57 24.90 -9.57
C PRO A 335 -17.09 25.21 -9.34
N GLU A 336 -16.67 25.51 -8.10
CA GLU A 336 -15.28 25.82 -7.77
C GLU A 336 -14.44 24.57 -7.53
N CYS A 337 -15.05 23.36 -7.42
CA CYS A 337 -14.29 22.13 -7.26
C CYS A 337 -13.55 21.78 -8.56
N PRO A 338 -12.21 21.85 -8.59
CA PRO A 338 -11.43 21.67 -9.82
C PRO A 338 -11.44 20.22 -10.33
N TYR A 339 -11.98 19.30 -9.54
CA TYR A 339 -11.99 17.87 -9.84
C TYR A 339 -13.34 17.35 -10.36
N ASN A 340 -14.34 18.21 -10.58
CA ASN A 340 -15.64 17.79 -11.09
C ASN A 340 -15.63 17.53 -12.60
N GLU A 341 -14.71 18.16 -13.33
CA GLU A 341 -14.54 17.95 -14.77
C GLU A 341 -13.26 17.17 -15.03
N VAL A 342 -13.40 15.90 -15.43
CA VAL A 342 -12.28 15.02 -15.79
C VAL A 342 -12.55 14.39 -17.14
N ASP A 343 -11.54 14.39 -18.02
CA ASP A 343 -11.65 13.80 -19.36
C ASP A 343 -11.84 12.25 -19.25
N PRO A 344 -12.98 11.72 -19.71
CA PRO A 344 -13.23 10.28 -19.67
C PRO A 344 -12.21 9.42 -20.45
N ALA A 345 -11.50 10.01 -21.41
CA ALA A 345 -10.46 9.33 -22.17
C ALA A 345 -9.23 8.94 -21.34
N LEU A 346 -9.10 9.49 -20.12
CA LEU A 346 -8.02 9.12 -19.21
C LEU A 346 -8.27 7.78 -18.51
N LEU A 347 -9.45 7.18 -18.60
CA LEU A 347 -9.73 5.87 -18.02
C LEU A 347 -8.94 4.78 -18.77
N CYS A 348 -8.04 4.07 -18.08
CA CYS A 348 -7.18 3.02 -18.63
C CYS A 348 -6.35 3.50 -19.85
N CYS A 349 -5.92 4.75 -19.86
CA CYS A 349 -5.17 5.34 -20.96
C CYS A 349 -3.72 4.80 -21.00
N ASP A 350 -3.05 4.98 -22.15
CA ASP A 350 -1.67 4.51 -22.35
C ASP A 350 -0.67 5.10 -21.34
N ARG A 351 -0.89 6.35 -20.91
CA ARG A 351 -0.07 6.96 -19.85
C ARG A 351 -0.19 6.19 -18.52
N HIS A 352 -1.38 5.80 -18.10
CA HIS A 352 -1.59 5.04 -16.87
C HIS A 352 -0.97 3.64 -16.99
N ARG A 353 -1.06 3.02 -18.17
CA ARG A 353 -0.40 1.74 -18.45
C ARG A 353 1.12 1.83 -18.39
N GLU A 354 1.71 2.91 -18.92
CA GLU A 354 3.16 3.11 -18.81
C GLU A 354 3.61 3.35 -17.37
N LEU A 355 2.81 4.04 -16.54
CA LEU A 355 3.05 4.13 -15.09
C LEU A 355 3.03 2.74 -14.43
N ALA A 356 2.05 1.88 -14.79
CA ALA A 356 1.99 0.50 -14.29
C ALA A 356 3.22 -0.30 -14.70
N ARG A 357 3.65 -0.22 -15.98
CA ARG A 357 4.85 -0.88 -16.50
C ARG A 357 6.12 -0.37 -15.84
N ARG A 358 6.26 0.95 -15.67
CA ARG A 358 7.41 1.55 -14.99
C ARG A 358 7.47 1.09 -13.54
N MET A 359 6.38 1.12 -12.79
CA MET A 359 6.35 0.64 -11.42
C MET A 359 6.67 -0.86 -11.33
N ALA A 360 6.15 -1.68 -12.23
CA ALA A 360 6.46 -3.11 -12.26
C ALA A 360 7.96 -3.37 -12.51
N ARG A 361 8.61 -2.62 -13.42
CA ARG A 361 10.06 -2.68 -13.63
C ARG A 361 10.83 -2.30 -12.36
N GLU A 362 10.44 -1.21 -11.70
CA GLU A 362 11.12 -0.68 -10.53
C GLU A 362 10.88 -1.51 -9.27
N SER A 363 9.83 -2.33 -9.23
CA SER A 363 9.46 -3.19 -8.11
C SER A 363 10.11 -4.57 -8.11
N MET A 364 10.37 -5.14 -9.29
CA MET A 364 10.95 -6.49 -9.39
C MET A 364 12.37 -6.53 -8.82
N VAL A 365 12.63 -7.52 -7.96
CA VAL A 365 13.91 -7.66 -7.26
C VAL A 365 14.72 -8.80 -7.88
N LEU A 366 15.92 -8.50 -8.35
CA LEU A 366 16.87 -9.52 -8.79
C LEU A 366 17.52 -10.14 -7.54
N MET A 367 17.15 -11.38 -7.23
CA MET A 367 17.61 -12.11 -6.04
C MET A 367 18.90 -12.88 -6.29
N LYS A 368 19.10 -13.34 -7.51
CA LYS A 368 20.28 -14.09 -7.95
C LYS A 368 20.52 -13.90 -9.44
N ASN A 369 21.80 -13.82 -9.87
CA ASN A 369 22.20 -13.87 -11.28
C ASN A 369 23.63 -14.44 -11.40
N ASP A 370 23.74 -15.69 -11.85
CA ASP A 370 25.02 -16.36 -12.12
C ASP A 370 25.58 -15.98 -13.51
N GLY A 371 25.32 -14.74 -13.97
CA GLY A 371 25.79 -14.22 -15.26
C GLY A 371 24.91 -14.62 -16.45
N VAL A 372 23.71 -15.12 -16.23
CA VAL A 372 22.78 -15.48 -17.33
C VAL A 372 22.02 -14.26 -17.86
N LEU A 373 21.72 -13.29 -17.02
CA LEU A 373 21.03 -12.05 -17.40
C LEU A 373 22.03 -10.88 -17.54
N PRO A 374 21.79 -9.91 -18.45
CA PRO A 374 20.68 -9.84 -19.40
C PRO A 374 20.85 -10.79 -20.60
N LEU A 375 19.71 -11.19 -21.18
CA LEU A 375 19.64 -12.03 -22.37
C LEU A 375 19.65 -11.19 -23.66
N ASP A 376 20.08 -11.80 -24.77
CA ASP A 376 19.95 -11.21 -26.10
C ASP A 376 18.65 -11.73 -26.76
N PRO A 377 17.64 -10.86 -27.02
CA PRO A 377 16.36 -11.30 -27.57
C PRO A 377 16.44 -11.89 -28.99
N LYS A 378 17.59 -11.72 -29.68
CA LYS A 378 17.84 -12.23 -31.01
C LYS A 378 18.52 -13.59 -31.03
N LYS A 379 18.98 -14.06 -29.86
CA LYS A 379 19.76 -15.29 -29.73
C LYS A 379 19.10 -16.23 -28.76
N GLY A 380 18.94 -17.47 -29.18
CA GLY A 380 18.52 -18.56 -28.31
C GLY A 380 17.17 -19.17 -28.68
N ALA A 381 16.85 -20.22 -27.94
CA ALA A 381 15.55 -20.85 -27.88
C ALA A 381 15.09 -20.71 -26.41
N TYR A 382 13.88 -20.25 -26.23
CA TYR A 382 13.30 -20.00 -24.92
C TYR A 382 12.15 -20.97 -24.64
N ALA A 383 11.92 -21.25 -23.36
CA ALA A 383 10.66 -21.85 -22.93
C ALA A 383 10.12 -21.06 -21.72
N VAL A 384 8.81 -20.92 -21.65
CA VAL A 384 8.12 -20.32 -20.51
C VAL A 384 7.22 -21.39 -19.90
N LEU A 385 7.52 -21.76 -18.66
CA LEU A 385 6.87 -22.87 -17.96
C LEU A 385 6.37 -22.41 -16.57
N GLY A 386 5.53 -23.22 -15.96
CA GLY A 386 4.99 -22.97 -14.63
C GLY A 386 3.57 -22.45 -14.63
N ALA A 387 2.89 -22.58 -13.49
CA ALA A 387 1.50 -22.19 -13.35
C ALA A 387 1.27 -20.71 -13.65
N GLY A 388 2.19 -19.84 -13.21
CA GLY A 388 2.08 -18.40 -13.40
C GLY A 388 2.38 -17.90 -14.82
N ALA A 389 2.80 -18.76 -15.77
CA ALA A 389 3.19 -18.33 -17.11
C ALA A 389 2.07 -17.58 -17.86
N THR A 390 0.83 -18.05 -17.71
CA THR A 390 -0.39 -17.49 -18.32
C THR A 390 -1.46 -17.13 -17.32
N ASP A 391 -1.26 -17.46 -16.03
CA ASP A 391 -2.24 -17.20 -14.98
C ASP A 391 -2.17 -15.74 -14.53
N VAL A 392 -3.20 -14.98 -14.88
CA VAL A 392 -3.32 -13.57 -14.48
C VAL A 392 -3.45 -13.37 -12.97
N PHE A 393 -3.92 -14.36 -12.21
CA PHE A 393 -3.95 -14.28 -10.76
C PHE A 393 -2.56 -14.13 -10.13
N SER A 394 -1.51 -14.54 -10.84
CA SER A 394 -0.13 -14.30 -10.44
C SER A 394 0.30 -12.83 -10.51
N LEU A 395 -0.52 -11.96 -11.10
CA LEU A 395 -0.27 -10.52 -11.27
C LEU A 395 -1.16 -9.63 -10.38
N MET A 396 -2.27 -10.17 -9.86
CA MET A 396 -3.39 -9.35 -9.36
C MET A 396 -3.33 -9.04 -7.86
N GLY A 397 -2.94 -9.99 -7.01
CA GLY A 397 -3.10 -9.83 -5.56
C GLY A 397 -4.57 -9.79 -5.12
N ASN A 398 -4.96 -8.79 -4.29
CA ASN A 398 -6.35 -8.58 -3.87
C ASN A 398 -6.81 -7.11 -4.10
N TYR A 399 -8.09 -6.80 -3.88
CA TYR A 399 -8.69 -5.45 -4.04
C TYR A 399 -8.50 -4.83 -5.42
N TYR A 400 -8.49 -5.62 -6.47
CA TYR A 400 -8.25 -5.20 -7.84
C TYR A 400 -9.50 -4.74 -8.58
N GLY A 401 -9.30 -3.95 -9.64
CA GLY A 401 -10.26 -3.70 -10.71
C GLY A 401 -10.08 -4.73 -11.83
N VAL A 402 -10.82 -4.56 -12.93
CA VAL A 402 -10.67 -5.40 -14.12
C VAL A 402 -9.86 -4.64 -15.15
N SER A 403 -8.62 -5.06 -15.40
CA SER A 403 -7.83 -4.51 -16.50
C SER A 403 -8.34 -4.97 -17.86
N GLU A 404 -8.31 -4.08 -18.86
CA GLU A 404 -8.65 -4.43 -20.25
C GLU A 404 -7.57 -5.28 -20.93
N ARG A 405 -6.34 -5.19 -20.45
CA ARG A 405 -5.14 -5.73 -21.11
C ARG A 405 -4.14 -6.25 -20.09
N MET A 406 -4.45 -7.36 -19.45
CA MET A 406 -3.47 -8.08 -18.65
C MET A 406 -2.43 -8.70 -19.54
N VAL A 407 -1.15 -8.39 -19.31
CA VAL A 407 -0.03 -8.99 -20.04
C VAL A 407 0.63 -10.04 -19.16
N SER A 408 0.36 -11.31 -19.48
CA SER A 408 0.98 -12.45 -18.81
C SER A 408 2.49 -12.50 -19.06
N TYR A 409 3.23 -13.25 -18.24
CA TYR A 409 4.67 -13.40 -18.43
C TYR A 409 5.02 -14.06 -19.78
N LEU A 410 4.20 -15.03 -20.23
CA LEU A 410 4.36 -15.63 -21.55
C LEU A 410 4.21 -14.59 -22.68
N GLU A 411 3.15 -13.77 -22.63
CA GLU A 411 2.90 -12.74 -23.64
C GLU A 411 4.04 -11.71 -23.67
N GLY A 412 4.49 -11.23 -22.50
CA GLY A 412 5.59 -10.26 -22.43
C GLY A 412 6.90 -10.79 -23.02
N ILE A 413 7.29 -12.02 -22.66
CA ILE A 413 8.48 -12.66 -23.21
C ILE A 413 8.35 -12.87 -24.72
N THR A 414 7.21 -13.39 -25.19
CA THR A 414 6.97 -13.67 -26.62
C THR A 414 6.97 -12.40 -27.46
N ALA A 415 6.40 -11.30 -26.94
CA ALA A 415 6.36 -10.02 -27.62
C ALA A 415 7.74 -9.31 -27.69
N ALA A 416 8.67 -9.67 -26.82
CA ALA A 416 9.97 -9.01 -26.71
C ALA A 416 11.06 -9.62 -27.59
N VAL A 417 10.88 -10.83 -28.10
CA VAL A 417 11.84 -11.53 -28.97
C VAL A 417 11.51 -11.34 -30.45
N ASP A 418 12.50 -11.50 -31.31
CA ASP A 418 12.31 -11.40 -32.76
C ASP A 418 11.40 -12.53 -33.28
N ALA A 419 10.65 -12.28 -34.35
CA ALA A 419 9.64 -13.21 -34.90
C ALA A 419 10.21 -14.59 -35.31
N GLY A 420 11.51 -14.71 -35.56
CA GLY A 420 12.19 -15.96 -35.85
C GLY A 420 12.77 -16.69 -34.63
N THR A 421 12.61 -16.14 -33.43
CA THR A 421 13.09 -16.74 -32.19
C THR A 421 12.12 -17.81 -31.71
N ASP A 422 12.64 -18.98 -31.37
CA ASP A 422 11.82 -20.09 -30.85
C ASP A 422 11.43 -19.85 -29.38
N VAL A 423 10.13 -19.83 -29.09
CA VAL A 423 9.57 -19.72 -27.75
C VAL A 423 8.58 -20.85 -27.52
N ALA A 424 9.00 -21.86 -26.80
CA ALA A 424 8.12 -22.97 -26.45
C ALA A 424 7.30 -22.65 -25.18
N TYR A 425 6.03 -23.03 -25.21
CA TYR A 425 5.16 -23.01 -24.04
C TYR A 425 4.42 -24.35 -23.92
N ARG A 426 4.35 -24.86 -22.69
CA ARG A 426 3.46 -25.97 -22.33
C ARG A 426 2.91 -25.72 -20.92
N PRO A 427 1.61 -25.93 -20.69
CA PRO A 427 1.10 -26.02 -19.33
C PRO A 427 1.77 -27.21 -18.65
N THR A 428 2.57 -26.93 -17.62
CA THR A 428 3.41 -27.93 -16.97
C THR A 428 2.68 -28.67 -15.87
N PHE A 429 1.73 -28.01 -15.23
CA PHE A 429 0.88 -28.63 -14.19
C PHE A 429 -0.38 -27.77 -13.94
N LEU A 430 -1.41 -28.45 -13.48
CA LEU A 430 -2.50 -27.87 -12.69
C LEU A 430 -2.22 -28.19 -11.24
N TYR A 431 -2.61 -27.33 -10.31
CA TYR A 431 -2.45 -27.56 -8.87
C TYR A 431 -2.91 -28.98 -8.50
N GLY A 432 -2.03 -29.73 -7.83
CA GLY A 432 -2.29 -31.12 -7.41
C GLY A 432 -2.06 -32.18 -8.50
N SER A 433 -1.45 -31.88 -9.65
CA SER A 433 -1.12 -32.84 -10.68
C SER A 433 0.39 -33.15 -10.77
N ASP A 434 0.75 -34.33 -11.27
CA ASP A 434 2.15 -34.69 -11.53
C ASP A 434 2.76 -33.85 -12.65
N ILE A 435 3.99 -33.40 -12.45
CA ILE A 435 4.72 -32.57 -13.39
C ILE A 435 5.39 -33.40 -14.47
N LYS A 436 5.15 -33.06 -15.74
CA LYS A 436 5.76 -33.71 -16.90
C LYS A 436 6.51 -32.71 -17.78
N VAL A 437 7.77 -32.42 -17.45
CA VAL A 437 8.64 -31.50 -18.22
C VAL A 437 9.31 -32.12 -19.44
N GLY A 438 9.39 -33.46 -19.51
CA GLY A 438 10.22 -34.15 -20.52
C GLY A 438 9.89 -33.86 -21.98
N ARG A 439 8.64 -33.54 -22.32
CA ARG A 439 8.21 -33.31 -23.70
C ARG A 439 8.64 -31.93 -24.24
N VAL A 440 8.72 -30.90 -23.38
CA VAL A 440 9.21 -29.58 -23.77
C VAL A 440 10.67 -29.64 -24.19
N TYR A 441 11.44 -30.51 -23.57
CA TYR A 441 12.85 -30.75 -23.86
C TYR A 441 13.12 -31.42 -25.19
N SER A 442 12.36 -32.48 -25.48
CA SER A 442 12.55 -33.25 -26.67
C SER A 442 12.16 -32.50 -27.96
N GLU A 443 11.21 -31.59 -27.84
CA GLU A 443 10.64 -30.85 -28.99
C GLU A 443 11.34 -29.50 -29.22
N ALA A 444 11.57 -28.69 -28.17
CA ALA A 444 12.06 -27.32 -28.32
C ALA A 444 13.55 -27.14 -27.99
N ARG A 445 14.18 -28.07 -27.26
CA ARG A 445 15.57 -27.97 -26.76
C ARG A 445 15.94 -26.56 -26.30
N PRO A 446 15.18 -25.94 -25.38
CA PRO A 446 15.39 -24.56 -25.02
C PRO A 446 16.77 -24.36 -24.38
N ALA A 447 17.47 -23.28 -24.76
CA ALA A 447 18.69 -22.88 -24.10
C ALA A 447 18.40 -22.21 -22.75
N ILE A 448 17.27 -21.49 -22.66
CA ILE A 448 16.82 -20.76 -21.47
C ILE A 448 15.38 -21.14 -21.14
N VAL A 449 15.12 -21.46 -19.88
CA VAL A 449 13.76 -21.71 -19.38
C VAL A 449 13.41 -20.66 -18.34
N PHE A 450 12.33 -19.92 -18.58
CA PHE A 450 11.66 -19.11 -17.56
C PHE A 450 10.68 -19.99 -16.78
N ALA A 451 10.95 -20.24 -15.50
CA ALA A 451 10.06 -20.97 -14.61
C ALA A 451 9.25 -19.97 -13.76
N ILE A 452 7.97 -19.77 -14.12
CA ILE A 452 7.08 -18.83 -13.43
C ILE A 452 6.35 -19.60 -12.33
N ILE A 453 6.76 -19.34 -11.10
CA ILE A 453 6.35 -20.07 -9.89
C ILE A 453 5.97 -19.08 -8.78
N GLY A 454 5.38 -19.53 -7.71
CA GLY A 454 5.12 -18.69 -6.54
C GLY A 454 3.68 -18.81 -6.03
N LEU A 455 3.20 -17.74 -5.43
CA LEU A 455 1.88 -17.66 -4.83
C LEU A 455 0.94 -16.80 -5.70
N THR A 456 -0.33 -16.89 -5.39
CA THR A 456 -1.40 -16.01 -5.89
C THR A 456 -2.28 -15.56 -4.73
N GLY A 457 -3.11 -14.54 -4.91
CA GLY A 457 -4.10 -14.11 -3.93
C GLY A 457 -5.11 -15.19 -3.48
N VAL A 458 -5.08 -16.37 -4.10
CA VAL A 458 -5.86 -17.53 -3.64
C VAL A 458 -5.28 -18.13 -2.35
N PHE A 459 -3.96 -18.03 -2.13
CA PHE A 459 -3.25 -18.67 -1.02
C PHE A 459 -2.92 -17.74 0.14
N GLU A 460 -2.94 -16.44 -0.09
CA GLU A 460 -2.68 -15.42 0.92
C GLU A 460 -3.56 -14.20 0.67
N GLY A 461 -4.08 -13.56 1.71
CA GLY A 461 -4.98 -12.43 1.59
C GLY A 461 -5.80 -12.19 2.83
N GLU A 462 -6.90 -11.47 2.67
CA GLU A 462 -7.87 -11.22 3.73
C GLU A 462 -8.72 -12.45 4.04
N GLU A 463 -9.24 -12.51 5.26
CA GLU A 463 -10.23 -13.52 5.66
C GLU A 463 -11.43 -13.52 4.71
N GLY A 464 -11.66 -14.67 4.08
CA GLY A 464 -12.77 -14.87 3.12
C GLY A 464 -12.40 -14.67 1.65
N ASP A 465 -11.34 -13.92 1.33
CA ASP A 465 -10.87 -13.72 -0.05
C ASP A 465 -9.85 -14.80 -0.47
N ALA A 466 -8.92 -15.16 0.41
CA ALA A 466 -7.91 -16.20 0.15
C ALA A 466 -8.47 -17.62 0.37
N ILE A 467 -9.26 -18.08 -0.58
CA ILE A 467 -10.05 -19.33 -0.47
C ILE A 467 -9.19 -20.60 -0.39
N GLY A 468 -7.95 -20.57 -0.85
CA GLY A 468 -6.97 -21.67 -0.75
C GLY A 468 -6.14 -21.64 0.53
N SER A 469 -6.28 -20.60 1.36
CA SER A 469 -5.54 -20.50 2.62
C SER A 469 -6.14 -21.42 3.69
N PRO A 470 -5.33 -22.25 4.38
CA PRO A 470 -5.82 -23.13 5.46
C PRO A 470 -6.17 -22.36 6.75
N LYS A 471 -5.80 -21.09 6.88
CA LYS A 471 -5.96 -20.23 8.07
C LYS A 471 -6.63 -18.90 7.76
N ARG A 472 -7.67 -18.93 6.90
CA ARG A 472 -8.52 -17.79 6.58
C ARG A 472 -7.77 -16.56 6.02
N GLY A 473 -6.74 -16.80 5.24
CA GLY A 473 -5.91 -15.76 4.64
C GLY A 473 -4.45 -15.87 5.05
N ASP A 474 -4.16 -16.22 6.31
CA ASP A 474 -2.80 -16.35 6.81
C ASP A 474 -2.10 -17.61 6.28
N ARG A 475 -0.78 -17.51 6.16
CA ARG A 475 0.10 -18.62 5.81
C ARG A 475 0.51 -19.41 7.06
N THR A 476 0.71 -20.72 6.89
CA THR A 476 1.21 -21.62 7.95
C THR A 476 2.66 -22.04 7.73
N THR A 477 3.18 -21.83 6.52
CA THR A 477 4.55 -22.14 6.11
C THR A 477 5.07 -21.05 5.19
N LEU A 478 6.38 -20.89 5.08
CA LEU A 478 7.03 -20.05 4.08
C LEU A 478 7.39 -20.82 2.80
N GLU A 479 7.19 -22.14 2.81
CA GLU A 479 7.48 -22.98 1.65
C GLU A 479 6.58 -22.63 0.45
N LEU A 480 7.15 -22.78 -0.74
CA LEU A 480 6.39 -22.77 -1.98
C LEU A 480 5.60 -24.10 -2.12
N PRO A 481 4.50 -24.12 -2.88
CA PRO A 481 3.83 -25.37 -3.25
C PRO A 481 4.83 -26.37 -3.83
N LYS A 482 4.73 -27.63 -3.41
CA LYS A 482 5.70 -28.69 -3.80
C LYS A 482 5.85 -28.86 -5.30
N GLU A 483 4.77 -28.61 -6.06
CA GLU A 483 4.74 -28.72 -7.52
C GLU A 483 5.71 -27.73 -8.19
N HIS A 484 5.92 -26.56 -7.57
CA HIS A 484 6.86 -25.55 -8.06
C HIS A 484 8.32 -26.01 -7.91
N ILE A 485 8.63 -26.65 -6.79
CA ILE A 485 9.96 -27.20 -6.55
C ILE A 485 10.22 -28.42 -7.46
N GLN A 486 9.22 -29.30 -7.63
CA GLN A 486 9.31 -30.45 -8.54
C GLN A 486 9.53 -30.01 -9.99
N LEU A 487 8.93 -28.89 -10.44
CA LEU A 487 9.23 -28.30 -11.74
C LEU A 487 10.73 -27.98 -11.88
N LEU A 488 11.29 -27.25 -10.91
CA LEU A 488 12.71 -26.88 -10.93
C LEU A 488 13.62 -28.13 -10.86
N GLU A 489 13.28 -29.12 -10.06
CA GLU A 489 14.01 -30.40 -9.99
C GLU A 489 13.97 -31.14 -11.33
N GLY A 490 12.81 -31.17 -12.01
CA GLY A 490 12.66 -31.73 -13.35
C GLY A 490 13.54 -31.07 -14.41
N LEU A 491 13.91 -29.78 -14.19
CA LEU A 491 14.76 -29.00 -15.10
C LEU A 491 16.28 -29.26 -14.90
N GLN A 492 16.71 -29.99 -13.87
CA GLN A 492 18.14 -30.18 -13.55
C GLN A 492 18.90 -30.94 -14.64
N LYS A 493 18.29 -31.93 -15.30
CA LYS A 493 18.93 -32.64 -16.42
C LYS A 493 19.29 -31.72 -17.58
N MET A 494 18.50 -30.68 -17.81
CA MET A 494 18.77 -29.66 -18.80
C MET A 494 19.94 -28.77 -18.39
N ARG A 495 19.95 -28.29 -17.17
CA ARG A 495 21.07 -27.50 -16.65
C ARG A 495 22.39 -28.27 -16.81
N GLN A 496 22.41 -29.57 -16.51
CA GLN A 496 23.57 -30.44 -16.71
C GLN A 496 24.00 -30.52 -18.20
N GLY A 497 23.06 -30.37 -19.14
CA GLY A 497 23.30 -30.30 -20.57
C GLY A 497 23.68 -28.89 -21.11
N GLY A 498 23.88 -27.90 -20.21
CA GLY A 498 24.28 -26.53 -20.58
C GLY A 498 23.13 -25.53 -20.71
N GLY A 499 21.88 -25.94 -20.58
CA GLY A 499 20.74 -25.03 -20.53
C GLY A 499 20.68 -24.24 -19.20
N LYS A 500 19.92 -23.14 -19.18
CA LYS A 500 19.81 -22.22 -18.05
C LYS A 500 18.37 -22.08 -17.56
N VAL A 501 18.20 -21.89 -16.26
CA VAL A 501 16.90 -21.69 -15.60
C VAL A 501 16.84 -20.31 -14.96
N VAL A 502 15.88 -19.50 -15.37
CA VAL A 502 15.52 -18.22 -14.75
C VAL A 502 14.19 -18.44 -14.01
N ALA A 503 14.24 -18.48 -12.68
CA ALA A 503 13.03 -18.58 -11.87
C ALA A 503 12.44 -17.17 -11.66
N VAL A 504 11.14 -17.01 -11.94
CA VAL A 504 10.36 -15.80 -11.65
C VAL A 504 9.36 -16.17 -10.59
N VAL A 505 9.51 -15.57 -9.40
CA VAL A 505 8.73 -15.91 -8.21
C VAL A 505 7.68 -14.84 -7.98
N THR A 506 6.42 -15.24 -7.97
CA THR A 506 5.26 -14.39 -7.67
C THR A 506 4.84 -14.55 -6.21
N GLY A 507 4.25 -13.53 -5.60
CA GLY A 507 3.72 -13.57 -4.23
C GLY A 507 3.88 -12.24 -3.51
N GLY A 508 3.12 -12.04 -2.45
CA GLY A 508 3.09 -10.79 -1.69
C GLY A 508 3.73 -10.87 -0.31
N SER A 509 4.31 -12.01 0.06
CA SER A 509 4.94 -12.26 1.37
C SER A 509 6.30 -12.92 1.22
N PRO A 510 7.14 -12.93 2.27
CA PRO A 510 8.38 -13.70 2.28
C PRO A 510 8.16 -15.19 2.05
N MET A 511 9.04 -15.80 1.27
CA MET A 511 9.02 -17.23 0.92
C MET A 511 10.40 -17.85 1.18
N ALA A 512 10.45 -19.15 1.51
CA ALA A 512 11.69 -19.91 1.58
C ALA A 512 12.20 -20.16 0.16
N LEU A 513 13.30 -19.50 -0.21
CA LEU A 513 13.83 -19.50 -1.58
C LEU A 513 15.13 -20.33 -1.74
N ASP A 514 15.63 -20.97 -0.71
CA ASP A 514 16.88 -21.74 -0.72
C ASP A 514 16.93 -22.79 -1.84
N ARG A 515 15.83 -23.57 -1.97
CA ARG A 515 15.68 -24.57 -3.04
C ARG A 515 15.60 -23.91 -4.42
N VAL A 516 14.86 -22.80 -4.55
CA VAL A 516 14.76 -22.04 -5.81
C VAL A 516 16.12 -21.53 -6.23
N MET A 517 16.89 -20.95 -5.29
CA MET A 517 18.24 -20.45 -5.51
C MET A 517 19.22 -21.57 -5.95
N ALA A 518 19.15 -22.74 -5.32
CA ALA A 518 20.00 -23.86 -5.67
C ALA A 518 19.68 -24.45 -7.06
N LEU A 519 18.42 -24.41 -7.45
CA LEU A 519 17.92 -25.04 -8.67
C LEU A 519 17.85 -24.10 -9.88
N SER A 520 18.22 -22.83 -9.75
CA SER A 520 18.11 -21.80 -10.80
C SER A 520 19.42 -21.06 -11.03
N ASP A 521 19.65 -20.53 -12.23
CA ASP A 521 20.83 -19.72 -12.59
C ASP A 521 20.58 -18.21 -12.36
N ALA A 522 19.30 -17.78 -12.44
CA ALA A 522 18.84 -16.48 -11.98
C ALA A 522 17.51 -16.61 -11.27
N VAL A 523 17.24 -15.72 -10.30
CA VAL A 523 15.99 -15.67 -9.54
C VAL A 523 15.51 -14.22 -9.45
N ILE A 524 14.27 -14.00 -9.86
CA ILE A 524 13.60 -12.70 -9.86
C ILE A 524 12.36 -12.81 -8.98
N LEU A 525 12.23 -11.96 -7.98
CA LEU A 525 10.99 -11.80 -7.23
C LEU A 525 10.16 -10.70 -7.90
N SER A 526 9.01 -11.09 -8.46
CA SER A 526 8.16 -10.17 -9.25
C SER A 526 7.00 -9.58 -8.47
N TRP A 527 6.74 -10.06 -7.24
CA TRP A 527 5.56 -9.71 -6.44
C TRP A 527 4.26 -10.04 -7.18
N TYR A 528 3.20 -9.24 -6.98
CA TYR A 528 2.01 -9.16 -7.83
C TYR A 528 2.15 -7.90 -8.67
N ALA A 529 2.60 -8.07 -9.91
CA ALA A 529 3.19 -7.00 -10.71
C ALA A 529 2.19 -6.12 -11.49
N GLY A 530 0.87 -6.36 -11.33
CA GLY A 530 -0.16 -5.62 -12.04
C GLY A 530 -0.26 -5.95 -13.53
N GLU A 531 -1.04 -5.15 -14.26
CA GLU A 531 -1.44 -5.45 -15.65
C GLU A 531 -0.29 -5.52 -16.66
N GLU A 532 0.83 -4.85 -16.38
CA GLU A 532 2.00 -4.77 -17.26
C GLU A 532 3.17 -5.68 -16.82
N GLY A 533 2.93 -6.58 -15.87
CA GLY A 533 3.96 -7.44 -15.26
C GLY A 533 4.77 -8.24 -16.26
N GLY A 534 4.14 -8.81 -17.30
CA GLY A 534 4.83 -9.55 -18.36
C GLY A 534 5.76 -8.67 -19.20
N ASN A 535 5.30 -7.49 -19.59
CA ASN A 535 6.12 -6.53 -20.34
C ASN A 535 7.29 -6.01 -19.50
N ALA A 536 7.05 -5.73 -18.23
CA ALA A 536 8.08 -5.27 -17.29
C ALA A 536 9.17 -6.33 -17.09
N LEU A 537 8.80 -7.60 -16.92
CA LEU A 537 9.75 -8.70 -16.84
C LEU A 537 10.60 -8.78 -18.11
N ALA A 538 9.97 -8.71 -19.28
CA ALA A 538 10.68 -8.76 -20.55
C ALA A 538 11.67 -7.60 -20.72
N ASP A 539 11.30 -6.36 -20.33
CA ASP A 539 12.22 -5.21 -20.35
C ASP A 539 13.45 -5.45 -19.51
N LEU A 540 13.27 -6.07 -18.34
CA LEU A 540 14.35 -6.35 -17.39
C LEU A 540 15.25 -7.49 -17.89
N VAL A 541 14.69 -8.65 -18.22
CA VAL A 541 15.50 -9.84 -18.60
C VAL A 541 16.25 -9.68 -19.92
N PHE A 542 15.75 -8.84 -20.84
CA PHE A 542 16.44 -8.50 -22.08
C PHE A 542 17.28 -7.22 -22.00
N GLY A 543 17.47 -6.66 -20.80
CA GLY A 543 18.37 -5.55 -20.55
C GLY A 543 17.94 -4.20 -21.12
N LYS A 544 16.66 -4.01 -21.48
CA LYS A 544 16.10 -2.71 -21.85
C LYS A 544 15.98 -1.78 -20.62
N ALA A 545 15.86 -2.36 -19.43
CA ALA A 545 15.89 -1.68 -18.14
C ALA A 545 16.80 -2.43 -17.16
N ASP A 546 17.23 -1.75 -16.09
CA ASP A 546 18.00 -2.35 -14.99
C ASP A 546 17.10 -2.69 -13.80
N PHE A 547 17.50 -3.69 -13.03
CA PHE A 547 16.84 -4.02 -11.77
C PHE A 547 17.19 -2.99 -10.70
N THR A 548 16.18 -2.32 -10.17
CA THR A 548 16.32 -1.34 -9.09
C THR A 548 15.51 -1.70 -7.85
N GLY A 549 14.67 -2.72 -7.92
CA GLY A 549 13.86 -3.18 -6.80
C GLY A 549 14.71 -3.66 -5.62
N ARG A 550 14.28 -3.35 -4.40
CA ARG A 550 14.91 -3.77 -3.14
C ARG A 550 13.86 -4.34 -2.21
N LEU A 551 14.21 -5.37 -1.45
CA LEU A 551 13.27 -6.01 -0.52
C LEU A 551 12.76 -5.02 0.54
N PRO A 552 11.43 -4.77 0.64
CA PRO A 552 10.85 -3.97 1.72
C PRO A 552 10.58 -4.81 2.98
N LEU A 553 11.08 -6.04 3.00
CA LEU A 553 10.87 -7.06 4.03
C LEU A 553 12.14 -7.87 4.25
N THR A 554 12.35 -8.31 5.48
CA THR A 554 13.27 -9.40 5.81
C THR A 554 12.66 -10.74 5.38
N PHE A 555 13.42 -11.56 4.69
CA PHE A 555 13.06 -12.94 4.35
C PHE A 555 13.71 -13.88 5.38
N PRO A 556 12.96 -14.50 6.29
CA PRO A 556 13.50 -15.47 7.21
C PRO A 556 13.75 -16.82 6.50
N GLU A 557 14.66 -17.62 7.07
CA GLU A 557 14.99 -18.95 6.54
C GLU A 557 13.81 -19.91 6.61
N SER A 558 13.03 -19.86 7.70
CA SER A 558 11.85 -20.71 7.91
C SER A 558 10.88 -20.08 8.91
N VAL A 559 9.71 -20.68 9.11
CA VAL A 559 8.77 -20.27 10.17
C VAL A 559 9.30 -20.55 11.57
N ASP A 560 10.25 -21.48 11.73
CA ASP A 560 10.73 -21.94 13.03
C ASP A 560 11.62 -20.89 13.73
N VAL A 561 12.19 -19.96 12.95
CA VAL A 561 12.98 -18.85 13.51
C VAL A 561 12.12 -17.68 13.97
N LEU A 562 10.81 -17.71 13.69
CA LEU A 562 9.90 -16.62 14.01
C LEU A 562 9.31 -16.77 15.41
N PRO A 563 9.16 -15.66 16.14
CA PRO A 563 8.38 -15.65 17.39
C PRO A 563 6.93 -16.10 17.19
N PRO A 564 6.20 -16.47 18.25
CA PRO A 564 4.78 -16.80 18.16
C PRO A 564 3.99 -15.72 17.43
N PHE A 565 3.11 -16.10 16.49
CA PHE A 565 2.42 -15.14 15.62
C PHE A 565 1.56 -14.14 16.39
N GLU A 566 1.01 -14.54 17.53
CA GLU A 566 0.15 -13.72 18.40
C GLU A 566 0.95 -12.76 19.29
N ASP A 567 2.27 -12.96 19.42
CA ASP A 567 3.12 -12.07 20.17
C ASP A 567 3.44 -10.81 19.33
N TYR A 568 3.02 -9.65 19.82
CA TYR A 568 3.22 -8.36 19.17
C TYR A 568 4.48 -7.62 19.63
N ALA A 569 5.33 -8.25 20.44
CA ALA A 569 6.68 -7.75 20.71
C ALA A 569 7.51 -7.77 19.41
N MET A 570 8.29 -6.73 19.18
CA MET A 570 9.14 -6.62 17.99
C MET A 570 10.46 -7.39 18.12
N SER A 571 10.82 -7.83 19.29
CA SER A 571 12.02 -8.64 19.52
C SER A 571 12.03 -9.88 18.62
N GLY A 572 13.14 -10.09 17.91
CA GLY A 572 13.32 -11.21 16.96
C GLY A 572 12.52 -11.07 15.65
N ARG A 573 12.01 -9.87 15.32
CA ARG A 573 11.26 -9.61 14.09
C ARG A 573 11.90 -8.49 13.29
N THR A 574 11.72 -8.52 11.99
CA THR A 574 12.17 -7.49 11.03
C THR A 574 13.68 -7.23 11.08
N TYR A 575 14.24 -6.54 10.11
CA TYR A 575 15.66 -6.18 10.07
C TYR A 575 16.10 -5.35 11.30
N ARG A 576 15.12 -4.72 11.99
CA ARG A 576 15.42 -3.87 13.15
C ARG A 576 15.78 -4.68 14.40
N TYR A 577 15.29 -5.92 14.53
CA TYR A 577 15.43 -6.70 15.78
C TYR A 577 15.78 -8.17 15.58
N GLN A 578 15.75 -8.69 14.34
CA GLN A 578 16.08 -10.08 14.04
C GLN A 578 17.58 -10.23 13.78
N THR A 579 18.24 -11.07 14.57
CA THR A 579 19.70 -11.31 14.49
C THR A 579 20.06 -12.65 13.84
N ASN A 580 19.13 -13.62 13.84
CA ASN A 580 19.38 -14.99 13.40
C ASN A 580 18.31 -15.44 12.39
N GLY A 581 18.65 -16.42 11.53
CA GLY A 581 17.69 -17.04 10.61
C GLY A 581 17.19 -16.11 9.51
N VAL A 582 18.03 -15.17 9.05
CA VAL A 582 17.76 -14.25 7.96
C VAL A 582 18.36 -14.79 6.68
N ALA A 583 17.51 -15.23 5.74
CA ALA A 583 17.94 -15.64 4.40
C ALA A 583 18.30 -14.45 3.52
N TYR A 584 17.41 -13.42 3.49
CA TYR A 584 17.67 -12.17 2.76
C TYR A 584 17.24 -10.98 3.61
N ALA A 585 18.14 -10.01 3.74
CA ALA A 585 17.89 -8.83 4.55
C ALA A 585 16.96 -7.83 3.86
N PHE A 586 16.24 -7.03 4.64
CA PHE A 586 15.59 -5.80 4.17
C PHE A 586 16.57 -4.95 3.35
N GLY A 587 16.10 -4.38 2.26
CA GLY A 587 16.91 -3.55 1.36
C GLY A 587 17.76 -4.34 0.36
N TYR A 588 17.79 -5.68 0.41
CA TYR A 588 18.54 -6.51 -0.53
C TYR A 588 17.95 -6.47 -1.95
N GLY A 589 18.82 -6.51 -2.95
CA GLY A 589 18.51 -6.66 -4.36
C GLY A 589 19.75 -6.41 -5.22
N LEU A 590 19.90 -7.12 -6.32
CA LEU A 590 20.98 -6.99 -7.28
C LEU A 590 20.58 -6.06 -8.44
N SER A 591 21.58 -5.56 -9.16
CA SER A 591 21.45 -4.71 -10.33
C SER A 591 22.47 -5.14 -11.39
N TYR A 592 22.24 -4.81 -12.65
CA TYR A 592 23.25 -4.98 -13.69
C TYR A 592 24.38 -3.95 -13.55
N ALA A 593 24.05 -2.72 -13.14
CA ALA A 593 25.05 -1.73 -12.79
C ALA A 593 25.65 -2.02 -11.41
N ARG A 594 26.86 -1.55 -11.18
CA ARG A 594 27.59 -1.76 -9.92
C ARG A 594 27.91 -0.43 -9.25
N PHE A 595 27.51 -0.30 -7.99
CA PHE A 595 27.68 0.92 -7.23
C PHE A 595 28.58 0.69 -6.01
N ALA A 596 29.25 1.75 -5.57
CA ALA A 596 30.04 1.77 -4.35
C ALA A 596 29.77 3.06 -3.58
N VAL A 597 29.80 2.97 -2.27
CA VAL A 597 29.83 4.13 -1.37
C VAL A 597 31.29 4.51 -1.17
N GLU A 598 31.70 5.71 -1.62
CA GLU A 598 33.06 6.19 -1.45
C GLU A 598 33.27 6.92 -0.11
N ARG A 599 32.24 7.61 0.39
CA ARG A 599 32.33 8.38 1.62
C ARG A 599 30.96 8.53 2.30
N VAL A 600 30.97 8.46 3.62
CA VAL A 600 29.83 8.86 4.47
C VAL A 600 30.37 9.85 5.51
N LYS A 601 29.76 11.04 5.61
CA LYS A 601 30.12 12.08 6.57
C LYS A 601 28.87 12.61 7.24
N SER A 602 28.89 12.73 8.56
CA SER A 602 27.81 13.36 9.33
C SER A 602 28.28 14.67 9.97
N GLU A 603 27.37 15.64 10.04
CA GLU A 603 27.57 16.94 10.70
C GLU A 603 26.32 17.27 11.53
N ARG A 604 26.52 17.76 12.76
CA ARG A 604 25.40 18.25 13.61
C ARG A 604 24.96 19.65 13.16
N VAL A 605 23.70 19.75 12.69
CA VAL A 605 23.06 21.00 12.29
C VAL A 605 21.58 20.92 12.60
N ASN A 606 21.14 21.30 13.79
CA ASN A 606 19.74 21.22 14.25
C ASN A 606 19.04 19.88 13.89
N GLY A 607 19.71 18.78 14.22
CA GLY A 607 19.55 17.42 13.73
C GLY A 607 20.89 16.91 13.29
N GLU A 608 20.92 16.02 12.29
CA GLU A 608 22.18 15.61 11.66
C GLU A 608 22.02 15.67 10.14
N ARG A 609 23.04 16.23 9.48
CA ARG A 609 23.18 16.20 8.03
C ARG A 609 24.17 15.10 7.66
N VAL A 610 23.73 14.13 6.88
CA VAL A 610 24.58 13.03 6.42
C VAL A 610 24.78 13.17 4.92
N THR A 611 26.06 13.24 4.53
CA THR A 611 26.49 13.34 3.13
C THR A 611 27.04 12.00 2.70
N VAL A 612 26.63 11.50 1.54
CA VAL A 612 27.02 10.20 0.99
C VAL A 612 27.49 10.39 -0.45
N ASP A 613 28.75 10.01 -0.73
CA ASP A 613 29.26 9.96 -2.09
C ASP A 613 29.03 8.56 -2.67
N VAL A 614 28.27 8.50 -3.76
CA VAL A 614 27.89 7.28 -4.46
C VAL A 614 28.51 7.27 -5.83
N LYS A 615 29.20 6.20 -6.17
CA LYS A 615 29.87 6.00 -7.46
C LYS A 615 29.32 4.80 -8.20
N ASN A 616 29.09 4.96 -9.49
CA ASN A 616 28.90 3.84 -10.39
C ASN A 616 30.29 3.28 -10.78
N VAL A 617 30.65 2.13 -10.25
CA VAL A 617 31.93 1.45 -10.53
C VAL A 617 31.82 0.41 -11.64
N GLY A 618 30.66 0.31 -12.28
CA GLY A 618 30.38 -0.55 -13.43
C GLY A 618 30.67 0.14 -14.77
N ASP A 619 30.33 -0.56 -15.82
CA ASP A 619 30.46 -0.17 -17.23
C ASP A 619 29.15 0.21 -17.90
N ARG A 620 28.05 0.23 -17.13
CA ARG A 620 26.69 0.56 -17.57
C ARG A 620 26.11 1.69 -16.74
N ASP A 621 25.32 2.55 -17.36
CA ASP A 621 24.47 3.51 -16.65
C ASP A 621 23.45 2.76 -15.78
N GLY A 622 23.10 3.32 -14.64
CA GLY A 622 22.13 2.68 -13.74
C GLY A 622 21.62 3.60 -12.64
N THR A 623 20.69 3.11 -11.85
CA THR A 623 20.09 3.85 -10.73
C THR A 623 20.35 3.10 -9.43
N ALA A 624 21.14 3.69 -8.53
CA ALA A 624 21.33 3.20 -7.17
C ALA A 624 20.14 3.56 -6.28
N VAL A 625 19.68 2.62 -5.47
CA VAL A 625 18.73 2.88 -4.36
C VAL A 625 19.54 3.01 -3.08
N VAL A 626 19.92 4.23 -2.76
CA VAL A 626 20.76 4.57 -1.60
C VAL A 626 19.88 4.59 -0.35
N GLN A 627 20.16 3.71 0.60
CA GLN A 627 19.42 3.54 1.85
C GLN A 627 20.32 3.94 3.02
N LEU A 628 19.95 4.99 3.75
CA LEU A 628 20.68 5.48 4.91
C LEU A 628 20.08 4.91 6.19
N TYR A 629 20.92 4.24 6.98
CA TYR A 629 20.55 3.68 8.28
C TYR A 629 21.32 4.36 9.41
N VAL A 630 20.68 4.46 10.56
CA VAL A 630 21.29 4.88 11.81
C VAL A 630 21.32 3.72 12.81
N SER A 631 22.43 3.58 13.51
CA SER A 631 22.56 2.75 14.71
C SER A 631 22.96 3.64 15.89
N THR A 632 22.39 3.34 17.06
CA THR A 632 22.59 4.08 18.31
C THR A 632 23.25 3.18 19.34
N PRO A 633 24.61 3.04 19.35
CA PRO A 633 25.29 2.02 20.16
C PRO A 633 25.06 2.13 21.67
N ASN A 634 24.73 3.33 22.15
CA ASN A 634 24.42 3.59 23.58
C ASN A 634 22.95 3.51 23.90
N ALA A 635 22.16 2.97 22.99
CA ALA A 635 20.74 2.76 23.18
C ALA A 635 20.44 1.72 24.25
N GLY A 636 19.25 1.81 24.85
CA GLY A 636 18.79 0.90 25.90
C GLY A 636 18.59 -0.54 25.40
N LYS A 637 18.36 -1.45 26.32
CA LYS A 637 18.03 -2.85 26.00
C LYS A 637 16.78 -2.90 25.10
N GLY A 638 16.85 -3.69 24.02
CA GLY A 638 15.74 -3.81 23.04
C GLY A 638 15.71 -2.68 22.03
N ALA A 639 16.76 -1.87 21.89
CA ALA A 639 16.91 -0.91 20.82
C ALA A 639 17.04 -1.61 19.45
N PRO A 640 16.64 -0.97 18.33
CA PRO A 640 16.87 -1.48 17.01
C PRO A 640 18.37 -1.70 16.71
N ILE A 641 18.71 -2.76 15.99
CA ILE A 641 20.05 -3.00 15.46
C ILE A 641 20.49 -1.82 14.57
N LYS A 642 19.59 -1.41 13.70
CA LYS A 642 19.66 -0.21 12.86
C LYS A 642 18.25 0.21 12.47
N SER A 643 18.07 1.47 12.09
CA SER A 643 16.80 2.01 11.59
C SER A 643 17.03 2.78 10.29
N LEU A 644 16.16 2.58 9.29
CA LEU A 644 16.15 3.39 8.07
C LEU A 644 15.74 4.82 8.40
N VAL A 645 16.53 5.80 8.01
CA VAL A 645 16.26 7.23 8.26
C VAL A 645 16.24 8.07 6.99
N GLY A 646 16.58 7.47 5.85
CA GLY A 646 16.51 8.13 4.55
C GLY A 646 16.75 7.15 3.42
N PHE A 647 16.20 7.44 2.25
CA PHE A 647 16.53 6.73 1.01
C PHE A 647 16.39 7.67 -0.20
N ARG A 648 17.17 7.36 -1.25
CA ARG A 648 17.13 8.11 -2.52
C ARG A 648 17.42 7.19 -3.70
N ARG A 649 16.79 7.49 -4.81
CA ARG A 649 17.12 6.90 -6.11
C ARG A 649 18.09 7.84 -6.84
N VAL A 650 19.28 7.36 -7.17
CA VAL A 650 20.36 8.17 -7.75
C VAL A 650 20.79 7.56 -9.07
N SER A 651 20.44 8.21 -10.17
CA SER A 651 20.86 7.80 -11.50
C SER A 651 22.29 8.27 -11.78
N LEU A 652 23.15 7.35 -12.21
CA LEU A 652 24.59 7.55 -12.42
C LEU A 652 25.02 6.94 -13.76
N LYS A 653 25.76 7.70 -14.53
CA LYS A 653 26.47 7.15 -15.69
C LYS A 653 27.60 6.24 -15.24
N ALA A 654 28.08 5.36 -16.13
CA ALA A 654 29.26 4.55 -15.89
C ALA A 654 30.45 5.44 -15.46
N GLY A 655 31.08 5.13 -14.32
CA GLY A 655 32.19 5.89 -13.73
C GLY A 655 31.82 7.18 -13.00
N GLU A 656 30.54 7.64 -13.03
CA GLU A 656 30.10 8.87 -12.38
C GLU A 656 30.01 8.72 -10.86
N THR A 657 30.39 9.79 -10.14
CA THR A 657 30.19 9.94 -8.70
C THR A 657 29.21 11.09 -8.46
N LYS A 658 28.21 10.88 -7.58
CA LYS A 658 27.30 11.94 -7.07
C LYS A 658 27.30 11.96 -5.57
N THR A 659 27.13 13.18 -5.03
CA THR A 659 26.99 13.42 -3.61
C THR A 659 25.52 13.60 -3.27
N GLU A 660 24.99 12.76 -2.40
CA GLU A 660 23.64 12.86 -1.86
C GLU A 660 23.67 13.36 -0.42
N MET A 661 22.70 14.20 -0.07
CA MET A 661 22.58 14.77 1.26
C MET A 661 21.26 14.34 1.90
N PHE A 662 21.34 13.83 3.11
CA PHE A 662 20.19 13.45 3.94
C PHE A 662 20.13 14.35 5.17
N GLU A 663 18.94 14.85 5.47
CA GLU A 663 18.65 15.52 6.72
C GLU A 663 17.96 14.54 7.67
N VAL A 664 18.62 14.20 8.76
CA VAL A 664 18.08 13.34 9.81
C VAL A 664 17.57 14.22 10.93
N THR A 665 16.27 14.20 11.14
CA THR A 665 15.61 15.05 12.15
C THR A 665 15.88 14.55 13.57
N PRO A 666 15.80 15.42 14.58
CA PRO A 666 15.91 14.99 15.99
C PRO A 666 14.95 13.87 16.35
N ASN A 667 13.73 13.88 15.82
CA ASN A 667 12.71 12.88 16.11
C ASN A 667 13.10 11.46 15.61
N GLN A 668 13.83 11.37 14.50
CA GLN A 668 14.32 10.08 13.98
C GLN A 668 15.45 9.47 14.85
N LEU A 669 16.01 10.25 15.76
CA LEU A 669 17.08 9.85 16.69
C LEU A 669 16.56 9.67 18.12
N MET A 670 15.25 9.68 18.32
CA MET A 670 14.63 9.44 19.63
C MET A 670 14.36 7.96 19.83
N GLU A 671 14.51 7.51 21.05
CA GLU A 671 14.01 6.22 21.53
C GLU A 671 12.85 6.42 22.49
N PHE A 672 11.93 5.47 22.50
CA PHE A 672 10.85 5.43 23.47
C PHE A 672 11.17 4.43 24.59
N GLY A 673 10.99 4.86 25.82
CA GLY A 673 11.05 3.97 26.98
C GLY A 673 9.77 3.13 27.14
N GLU A 674 9.80 2.17 28.08
CA GLU A 674 8.61 1.39 28.45
C GLU A 674 7.48 2.24 29.05
N ASP A 675 7.79 3.45 29.48
CA ASP A 675 6.83 4.48 29.90
C ASP A 675 6.17 5.23 28.73
N GLY A 676 6.64 5.00 27.50
CA GLY A 676 6.15 5.68 26.28
C GLY A 676 6.69 7.10 26.09
N LEU A 677 7.70 7.51 26.86
CA LEU A 677 8.31 8.82 26.72
C LEU A 677 9.50 8.76 25.76
N ALA A 678 9.54 9.70 24.81
CA ALA A 678 10.63 9.86 23.89
C ALA A 678 11.87 10.44 24.58
N ARG A 679 13.03 9.87 24.33
CA ARG A 679 14.33 10.29 24.87
C ARG A 679 15.38 10.30 23.77
N ARG A 680 16.23 11.30 23.76
CA ARG A 680 17.39 11.28 22.86
C ARG A 680 18.41 10.27 23.40
N VAL A 681 18.87 9.38 22.53
CA VAL A 681 19.97 8.47 22.88
C VAL A 681 21.26 9.26 23.07
N PRO A 682 21.97 9.09 24.20
CA PRO A 682 23.24 9.76 24.43
C PRO A 682 24.35 9.14 23.56
N GLY A 683 25.31 9.98 23.13
CA GLY A 683 26.48 9.54 22.35
C GLY A 683 26.38 9.86 20.87
N GLU A 684 27.29 9.27 20.10
CA GLU A 684 27.36 9.42 18.65
C GLU A 684 26.51 8.37 17.96
N CYS A 685 25.78 8.81 16.92
CA CYS A 685 25.06 7.92 16.01
C CYS A 685 26.01 7.40 14.93
N HIS A 686 25.90 6.12 14.60
CA HIS A 686 26.64 5.54 13.50
C HIS A 686 25.76 5.41 12.27
N TYR A 687 26.21 5.97 11.16
CA TYR A 687 25.51 5.91 9.88
C TYR A 687 26.11 4.85 8.97
N SER A 688 25.25 4.04 8.36
CA SER A 688 25.62 3.06 7.35
C SER A 688 24.75 3.21 6.12
N VAL A 689 25.29 2.85 4.96
CA VAL A 689 24.59 2.95 3.68
C VAL A 689 24.53 1.57 3.03
N GLN A 690 23.37 1.21 2.51
CA GLN A 690 23.13 0.03 1.69
C GLN A 690 22.55 0.48 0.33
N MET A 691 22.88 -0.26 -0.74
CA MET A 691 22.39 0.01 -2.09
C MET A 691 21.86 -1.25 -2.76
#